data_8e107c8125c033bc015e982fb2ee0407
#
_entry.id   8e107c8125c033bc015e982fb2ee0407
#
_cell.length_a   1.000
_cell.length_b   1.000
_cell.length_c   1.000
_cell.angle_alpha   90.00
_cell.angle_beta   90.00
_cell.angle_gamma   90.00
#
_symmetry.space_group_name_H-M   'P 1'
#
loop_
_entity.id
_entity.type
_entity.pdbx_description
1 polymer ?
#
loop_
_entity_poly.entity_id
_entity_poly.type
_entity_poly.pdbx_seq_one_letter_code
_entity_poly.pdbx_strand_id
1 'polypeptide(L)'
;MEIFNKMIASALNIAERQVENTLSLLNGGATIPFISRYRKEATGGLDEVQIGEIKERSDKLCEIAKRKETILKTIEEQGKLNADLKRRIDACWDATELEDIYLPYKPKRKTRAEVARQKGLEPLATILMMQRENNLSSRVRSFIKGEVKDEEDALKGARDIIAEQVSEDERSRNQIRNQFSRQAIITSKVVKGKEEEAAKYKDYFDFSEPLKRCTSHRLLAIRRGEAEGLLKVSISPNDEECTERLERSYVRGNNECSRQVQEAVRDAYKRLLKPSIETEFAALSKEKADEEAIRVFAGNLRQLLLAPPLGQKRVMGIDPGYRTGCKIVCLDAQGNLLHNETIYPHPPKSEHGVSARKLTKLVEQYQVEAIAIGNGTASRETEAFVTNQRYDRKLQVFVVSEDGASIYSASKIAREEFPEYDVTVRGAVSIGRRLMDPLAELVKIEAKSIGVGQYQHDVDQTALKKSLDMTVESCVNSVGVNLNTASRHLLTYISGLGPTLAQNIVDYRAENGAFTSRKELMKVPRMGAKAFEQCAGFLRIPDAKNPLDNSAVHPESYAVVEHIAKDMKCSVEDLIKNKEIRSQIDIQKYVTDKVGLPTLTDIMEELEKPGRDPRQAIKVFEFDKNVKTIDDLKEGMVLPGIVTNITNFGCFVDVGIKENGLVHVSQLCRQFVSDPTTVVSIHQHVQVKVIGIDRERKRISMTMILD
;
A
#
# COMPACT_ATOMS: atom_id res chain seq x y z
N MET A 1 -22.51 -18.47 4.33
CA MET A 1 -21.29 -18.74 3.53
C MET A 1 -21.60 -18.79 2.05
N GLU A 2 -22.60 -19.55 1.59
CA GLU A 2 -22.96 -19.62 0.16
C GLU A 2 -23.29 -18.28 -0.49
N ILE A 3 -24.00 -17.39 0.23
CA ILE A 3 -24.29 -16.02 -0.22
C ILE A 3 -22.99 -15.21 -0.42
N PHE A 4 -22.02 -15.36 0.48
CA PHE A 4 -20.75 -14.64 0.37
C PHE A 4 -19.96 -15.09 -0.87
N ASN A 5 -19.90 -16.40 -1.11
CA ASN A 5 -19.24 -16.95 -2.28
C ASN A 5 -19.81 -16.38 -3.58
N LYS A 6 -21.15 -16.32 -3.69
CA LYS A 6 -21.85 -15.72 -4.86
C LYS A 6 -21.52 -14.23 -5.04
N MET A 7 -21.56 -13.46 -3.96
CA MET A 7 -21.27 -12.03 -3.99
C MET A 7 -19.83 -11.76 -4.41
N ILE A 8 -18.87 -12.48 -3.82
CA ILE A 8 -17.45 -12.33 -4.12
C ILE A 8 -17.17 -12.77 -5.56
N ALA A 9 -17.70 -13.92 -5.99
CA ALA A 9 -17.55 -14.45 -7.34
C ALA A 9 -18.06 -13.47 -8.40
N SER A 10 -19.25 -12.89 -8.18
CA SER A 10 -19.84 -11.88 -9.07
C SER A 10 -18.99 -10.60 -9.13
N ALA A 11 -18.51 -10.13 -7.97
CA ALA A 11 -17.72 -8.90 -7.90
C ALA A 11 -16.33 -9.01 -8.55
N LEU A 12 -15.73 -10.21 -8.53
CA LEU A 12 -14.40 -10.47 -9.10
C LEU A 12 -14.47 -11.12 -10.50
N ASN A 13 -15.67 -11.41 -10.99
CA ASN A 13 -15.91 -12.12 -12.26
C ASN A 13 -15.17 -13.47 -12.35
N ILE A 14 -15.27 -14.27 -11.28
CA ILE A 14 -14.68 -15.62 -11.17
C ILE A 14 -15.77 -16.63 -10.77
N ALA A 15 -15.45 -17.92 -10.85
CA ALA A 15 -16.42 -18.97 -10.49
C ALA A 15 -16.61 -19.08 -8.95
N GLU A 16 -17.82 -19.35 -8.49
CA GLU A 16 -18.14 -19.54 -7.06
C GLU A 16 -17.24 -20.63 -6.43
N ARG A 17 -16.98 -21.72 -7.15
CA ARG A 17 -16.12 -22.81 -6.69
C ARG A 17 -14.68 -22.35 -6.42
N GLN A 18 -14.16 -21.41 -7.20
CA GLN A 18 -12.83 -20.82 -6.96
C GLN A 18 -12.80 -20.06 -5.64
N VAL A 19 -13.85 -19.28 -5.35
CA VAL A 19 -13.99 -18.55 -4.08
C VAL A 19 -14.10 -19.53 -2.92
N GLU A 20 -14.97 -20.53 -3.01
CA GLU A 20 -15.19 -21.53 -1.97
C GLU A 20 -13.89 -22.27 -1.62
N ASN A 21 -13.19 -22.79 -2.63
CA ASN A 21 -11.93 -23.51 -2.44
C ASN A 21 -10.85 -22.59 -1.82
N THR A 22 -10.76 -21.34 -2.29
CA THR A 22 -9.79 -20.37 -1.78
C THR A 22 -10.06 -20.05 -0.31
N LEU A 23 -11.33 -19.76 0.06
CA LEU A 23 -11.70 -19.52 1.45
C LEU A 23 -11.51 -20.74 2.35
N SER A 24 -11.78 -21.94 1.83
CA SER A 24 -11.51 -23.19 2.56
C SER A 24 -10.02 -23.36 2.88
N LEU A 25 -9.13 -23.09 1.91
CA LEU A 25 -7.68 -23.13 2.10
C LEU A 25 -7.21 -22.07 3.09
N LEU A 26 -7.69 -20.83 2.98
CA LEU A 26 -7.35 -19.73 3.90
C LEU A 26 -7.81 -20.04 5.33
N ASN A 27 -9.05 -20.49 5.51
CA ASN A 27 -9.60 -20.90 6.81
C ASN A 27 -8.88 -22.11 7.38
N GLY A 28 -8.39 -22.99 6.50
CA GLY A 28 -7.49 -24.09 6.86
C GLY A 28 -6.10 -23.58 7.30
N GLY A 29 -5.81 -22.26 7.20
CA GLY A 29 -4.56 -21.63 7.62
C GLY A 29 -3.45 -21.71 6.58
N ALA A 30 -3.78 -21.91 5.30
CA ALA A 30 -2.84 -21.76 4.21
C ALA A 30 -2.58 -20.27 3.94
N THR A 31 -1.34 -19.92 3.63
CA THR A 31 -0.95 -18.54 3.31
C THR A 31 -1.22 -18.20 1.85
N ILE A 32 -1.35 -16.91 1.54
CA ILE A 32 -1.60 -16.44 0.17
C ILE A 32 -0.50 -16.89 -0.79
N PRO A 33 0.82 -16.73 -0.51
CA PRO A 33 1.87 -17.21 -1.40
C PRO A 33 1.85 -18.72 -1.64
N PHE A 34 1.54 -19.51 -0.61
CA PHE A 34 1.42 -20.96 -0.75
C PHE A 34 0.25 -21.36 -1.65
N ILE A 35 -0.92 -20.75 -1.47
CA ILE A 35 -2.11 -21.02 -2.27
C ILE A 35 -1.86 -20.68 -3.74
N SER A 36 -1.34 -19.48 -4.02
CA SER A 36 -1.10 -19.01 -5.39
C SER A 36 -0.07 -19.87 -6.13
N ARG A 37 0.94 -20.38 -5.42
CA ARG A 37 2.01 -21.17 -6.01
C ARG A 37 1.70 -22.65 -6.10
N TYR A 38 1.15 -23.26 -5.03
CA TYR A 38 1.07 -24.72 -4.88
C TYR A 38 -0.36 -25.27 -4.81
N ARG A 39 -1.39 -24.45 -5.00
CA ARG A 39 -2.81 -24.88 -4.99
C ARG A 39 -3.59 -24.34 -6.20
N LYS A 40 -2.90 -24.22 -7.33
CA LYS A 40 -3.46 -23.68 -8.58
C LYS A 40 -4.66 -24.49 -9.09
N GLU A 41 -4.63 -25.82 -8.97
CA GLU A 41 -5.73 -26.69 -9.37
C GLU A 41 -7.00 -26.44 -8.55
N ALA A 42 -6.84 -26.24 -7.25
CA ALA A 42 -7.98 -25.98 -6.36
C ALA A 42 -8.60 -24.59 -6.60
N THR A 43 -7.76 -23.60 -6.92
CA THR A 43 -8.20 -22.20 -7.10
C THR A 43 -8.48 -21.84 -8.56
N GLY A 44 -8.14 -22.72 -9.51
CA GLY A 44 -8.24 -22.41 -10.93
C GLY A 44 -7.22 -21.40 -11.41
N GLY A 45 -6.03 -21.35 -10.78
CA GLY A 45 -4.91 -20.49 -11.18
C GLY A 45 -5.00 -19.04 -10.70
N LEU A 46 -5.73 -18.77 -9.62
CA LEU A 46 -5.79 -17.42 -9.03
C LEU A 46 -4.41 -16.97 -8.54
N ASP A 47 -4.08 -15.73 -8.82
CA ASP A 47 -2.85 -15.08 -8.34
C ASP A 47 -2.97 -14.55 -6.91
N GLU A 48 -1.86 -14.05 -6.35
CA GLU A 48 -1.81 -13.52 -4.99
C GLU A 48 -2.75 -12.33 -4.76
N VAL A 49 -2.93 -11.48 -5.80
CA VAL A 49 -3.80 -10.30 -5.72
C VAL A 49 -5.25 -10.74 -5.63
N GLN A 50 -5.68 -11.65 -6.51
CA GLN A 50 -7.05 -12.19 -6.52
C GLN A 50 -7.37 -12.92 -5.22
N ILE A 51 -6.45 -13.73 -4.70
CA ILE A 51 -6.62 -14.43 -3.42
C ILE A 51 -6.73 -13.44 -2.26
N GLY A 52 -5.90 -12.38 -2.27
CA GLY A 52 -5.96 -11.30 -1.30
C GLY A 52 -7.29 -10.55 -1.33
N GLU A 53 -7.82 -10.24 -2.52
CA GLU A 53 -9.12 -9.61 -2.71
C GLU A 53 -10.28 -10.48 -2.23
N ILE A 54 -10.25 -11.79 -2.48
CA ILE A 54 -11.25 -12.73 -1.96
C ILE A 54 -11.28 -12.67 -0.44
N LYS A 55 -10.11 -12.72 0.20
CA LYS A 55 -9.99 -12.64 1.66
C LYS A 55 -10.54 -11.32 2.20
N GLU A 56 -10.15 -10.20 1.63
CA GLU A 56 -10.58 -8.89 2.09
C GLU A 56 -12.10 -8.70 1.96
N ARG A 57 -12.68 -9.11 0.84
CA ARG A 57 -14.14 -9.06 0.64
C ARG A 57 -14.89 -9.98 1.60
N SER A 58 -14.36 -11.18 1.87
CA SER A 58 -14.91 -12.09 2.86
C SER A 58 -14.88 -11.48 4.26
N ASP A 59 -13.78 -10.87 4.65
CA ASP A 59 -13.63 -10.19 5.95
C ASP A 59 -14.64 -9.03 6.08
N LYS A 60 -14.79 -8.19 5.05
CA LYS A 60 -15.78 -7.09 5.01
C LYS A 60 -17.23 -7.62 5.12
N LEU A 61 -17.57 -8.70 4.43
CA LEU A 61 -18.90 -9.31 4.54
C LEU A 61 -19.16 -9.91 5.93
N CYS A 62 -18.14 -10.50 6.55
CA CYS A 62 -18.24 -10.97 7.94
C CYS A 62 -18.47 -9.82 8.94
N GLU A 63 -17.82 -8.67 8.72
CA GLU A 63 -18.05 -7.47 9.54
C GLU A 63 -19.50 -6.96 9.38
N ILE A 64 -20.02 -6.88 8.15
CA ILE A 64 -21.42 -6.52 7.89
C ILE A 64 -22.37 -7.50 8.57
N ALA A 65 -22.12 -8.81 8.51
CA ALA A 65 -22.94 -9.81 9.17
C ALA A 65 -23.00 -9.61 10.70
N LYS A 66 -21.85 -9.39 11.33
CA LYS A 66 -21.78 -9.07 12.78
C LYS A 66 -22.50 -7.76 13.10
N ARG A 67 -22.39 -6.76 12.22
CA ARG A 67 -23.10 -5.49 12.39
C ARG A 67 -24.60 -5.67 12.31
N LYS A 68 -25.13 -6.50 11.36
CA LYS A 68 -26.56 -6.86 11.29
C LYS A 68 -27.07 -7.49 12.57
N GLU A 69 -26.35 -8.44 13.14
CA GLU A 69 -26.71 -9.07 14.40
C GLU A 69 -26.85 -8.04 15.54
N THR A 70 -25.89 -7.12 15.64
CA THR A 70 -25.93 -6.03 16.62
C THR A 70 -27.14 -5.12 16.43
N ILE A 71 -27.43 -4.75 15.18
CA ILE A 71 -28.57 -3.88 14.83
C ILE A 71 -29.88 -4.57 15.14
N LEU A 72 -30.06 -5.82 14.72
CA LEU A 72 -31.28 -6.60 15.00
C LEU A 72 -31.54 -6.72 16.50
N LYS A 73 -30.52 -7.05 17.28
CA LYS A 73 -30.60 -7.12 18.73
C LYS A 73 -31.04 -5.78 19.35
N THR A 74 -30.43 -4.68 18.93
CA THR A 74 -30.76 -3.35 19.45
C THR A 74 -32.21 -2.94 19.15
N ILE A 75 -32.70 -3.24 17.94
CA ILE A 75 -34.07 -2.92 17.53
C ILE A 75 -35.08 -3.82 18.25
N GLU A 76 -34.73 -5.09 18.47
CA GLU A 76 -35.56 -6.06 19.20
C GLU A 76 -35.70 -5.65 20.68
N GLU A 77 -34.62 -5.24 21.32
CA GLU A 77 -34.63 -4.72 22.70
C GLU A 77 -35.53 -3.48 22.87
N GLN A 78 -35.71 -2.70 21.79
CA GLN A 78 -36.64 -1.57 21.75
C GLN A 78 -38.09 -1.97 21.46
N GLY A 79 -38.35 -3.25 21.18
CA GLY A 79 -39.68 -3.73 20.81
C GLY A 79 -40.20 -3.23 19.46
N LYS A 80 -39.30 -2.75 18.57
CA LYS A 80 -39.65 -2.14 17.28
C LYS A 80 -39.35 -3.06 16.08
N LEU A 81 -38.82 -4.25 16.31
CA LEU A 81 -38.47 -5.19 15.25
C LEU A 81 -39.76 -5.84 14.70
N ASN A 82 -40.01 -5.70 13.41
CA ASN A 82 -41.08 -6.39 12.70
C ASN A 82 -40.50 -7.26 11.57
N ALA A 83 -41.33 -8.13 10.99
CA ALA A 83 -40.93 -9.09 9.97
C ALA A 83 -40.39 -8.43 8.68
N ASP A 84 -40.95 -7.30 8.28
CA ASP A 84 -40.50 -6.56 7.09
C ASP A 84 -39.12 -5.90 7.30
N LEU A 85 -38.95 -5.22 8.42
CA LEU A 85 -37.66 -4.61 8.79
C LEU A 85 -36.58 -5.66 8.91
N LYS A 86 -36.85 -6.79 9.56
CA LYS A 86 -35.92 -7.90 9.64
C LYS A 86 -35.52 -8.42 8.26
N ARG A 87 -36.45 -8.65 7.37
CA ARG A 87 -36.19 -9.09 6.00
C ARG A 87 -35.31 -8.08 5.24
N ARG A 88 -35.57 -6.78 5.39
CA ARG A 88 -34.76 -5.71 4.78
C ARG A 88 -33.32 -5.70 5.29
N ILE A 89 -33.14 -5.81 6.60
CA ILE A 89 -31.80 -5.87 7.22
C ILE A 89 -31.06 -7.14 6.74
N ASP A 90 -31.73 -8.29 6.74
CA ASP A 90 -31.15 -9.57 6.33
C ASP A 90 -30.72 -9.53 4.84
N ALA A 91 -31.46 -8.87 4.00
CA ALA A 91 -31.17 -8.75 2.56
C ALA A 91 -30.09 -7.69 2.22
N CYS A 92 -29.87 -6.71 3.09
CA CYS A 92 -28.91 -5.61 2.87
C CYS A 92 -27.46 -6.05 3.12
N TRP A 93 -26.57 -5.86 2.14
CA TRP A 93 -25.14 -6.14 2.23
C TRP A 93 -24.27 -4.91 1.91
N ASP A 94 -24.87 -3.75 1.84
CA ASP A 94 -24.20 -2.46 1.77
C ASP A 94 -24.16 -1.84 3.16
N ALA A 95 -22.97 -1.45 3.62
CA ALA A 95 -22.76 -0.92 4.97
C ALA A 95 -23.46 0.43 5.16
N THR A 96 -23.49 1.26 4.13
CA THR A 96 -24.11 2.59 4.16
C THR A 96 -25.64 2.48 4.21
N GLU A 97 -26.21 1.64 3.36
CA GLU A 97 -27.64 1.36 3.34
C GLU A 97 -28.11 0.72 4.67
N LEU A 98 -27.29 -0.19 5.22
CA LEU A 98 -27.58 -0.83 6.50
C LEU A 98 -27.64 0.19 7.66
N GLU A 99 -26.72 1.15 7.68
CA GLU A 99 -26.71 2.22 8.69
C GLU A 99 -27.91 3.18 8.51
N ASP A 100 -28.34 3.43 7.28
CA ASP A 100 -29.56 4.24 7.02
C ASP A 100 -30.82 3.54 7.50
N ILE A 101 -30.96 2.23 7.25
CA ILE A 101 -32.07 1.43 7.78
C ILE A 101 -32.09 1.48 9.32
N TYR A 102 -30.92 1.46 9.95
CA TYR A 102 -30.79 1.50 11.40
C TYR A 102 -30.98 2.90 12.01
N LEU A 103 -30.71 3.98 11.25
CA LEU A 103 -30.65 5.36 11.75
C LEU A 103 -31.87 5.80 12.59
N PRO A 104 -33.15 5.51 12.20
CA PRO A 104 -34.31 5.84 13.01
C PRO A 104 -34.38 5.12 14.37
N TYR A 105 -33.69 3.98 14.50
CA TYR A 105 -33.71 3.11 15.69
C TYR A 105 -32.46 3.27 16.56
N LYS A 106 -31.45 4.00 16.04
CA LYS A 106 -30.19 4.22 16.76
C LYS A 106 -30.44 5.02 18.05
N PRO A 107 -29.96 4.54 19.20
CA PRO A 107 -30.08 5.27 20.45
C PRO A 107 -29.50 6.69 20.32
N LYS A 108 -30.32 7.70 20.56
CA LYS A 108 -29.95 9.10 20.38
C LYS A 108 -29.65 9.74 21.71
N ARG A 109 -28.71 10.70 21.71
CA ARG A 109 -28.57 11.69 22.78
C ARG A 109 -29.75 12.67 22.66
N LYS A 110 -29.96 13.50 23.71
CA LYS A 110 -31.02 14.51 23.78
C LYS A 110 -30.97 15.45 22.55
N THR A 111 -31.75 15.13 21.50
CA THR A 111 -31.88 15.96 20.29
C THR A 111 -32.93 17.04 20.48
N ARG A 112 -32.93 18.08 19.60
CA ARG A 112 -34.01 19.10 19.60
C ARG A 112 -35.38 18.46 19.37
N ALA A 113 -35.44 17.51 18.46
CA ALA A 113 -36.67 16.75 18.15
C ALA A 113 -37.15 15.92 19.35
N GLU A 114 -36.22 15.28 20.07
CA GLU A 114 -36.56 14.51 21.27
C GLU A 114 -37.11 15.42 22.37
N VAL A 115 -36.50 16.58 22.57
CA VAL A 115 -37.03 17.60 23.52
C VAL A 115 -38.43 18.05 23.09
N ALA A 116 -38.68 18.25 21.80
CA ALA A 116 -39.99 18.62 21.28
C ALA A 116 -41.04 17.48 21.45
N ARG A 117 -40.63 16.22 21.31
CA ARG A 117 -41.51 15.06 21.59
C ARG A 117 -41.88 15.00 23.07
N GLN A 118 -40.93 15.24 23.97
CA GLN A 118 -41.20 15.30 25.42
C GLN A 118 -42.14 16.43 25.79
N LYS A 119 -42.14 17.54 25.06
CA LYS A 119 -43.13 18.61 25.16
C LYS A 119 -44.53 18.26 24.55
N GLY A 120 -44.69 17.08 23.97
CA GLY A 120 -45.96 16.62 23.36
C GLY A 120 -46.26 17.21 22.00
N LEU A 121 -45.24 17.65 21.23
CA LEU A 121 -45.43 18.35 19.94
C LEU A 121 -45.45 17.42 18.72
N GLU A 122 -45.31 16.10 18.91
CA GLU A 122 -45.38 15.12 17.79
C GLU A 122 -46.70 15.11 17.03
N PRO A 123 -47.91 15.20 17.68
CA PRO A 123 -49.16 15.32 16.94
C PRO A 123 -49.22 16.62 16.12
N LEU A 124 -48.66 17.72 16.58
CA LEU A 124 -48.59 18.96 15.81
C LEU A 124 -47.71 18.77 14.55
N ALA A 125 -46.56 18.11 14.68
CA ALA A 125 -45.71 17.77 13.53
C ALA A 125 -46.49 16.93 12.50
N THR A 126 -47.28 15.96 12.95
CA THR A 126 -48.13 15.16 12.09
C THR A 126 -49.19 15.99 11.35
N ILE A 127 -49.85 16.94 12.06
CA ILE A 127 -50.81 17.85 11.46
C ILE A 127 -50.16 18.71 10.37
N LEU A 128 -48.98 19.26 10.64
CA LEU A 128 -48.18 20.05 9.68
C LEU A 128 -47.85 19.21 8.44
N MET A 129 -47.41 17.97 8.61
CA MET A 129 -47.06 17.07 7.51
C MET A 129 -48.25 16.66 6.64
N MET A 130 -49.48 16.61 7.19
CA MET A 130 -50.69 16.39 6.42
C MET A 130 -51.02 17.55 5.47
N GLN A 131 -50.60 18.78 5.80
CA GLN A 131 -50.79 20.00 5.00
C GLN A 131 -52.27 20.28 4.58
N ARG A 132 -53.23 19.91 5.43
CA ARG A 132 -54.66 20.04 5.16
C ARG A 132 -55.36 21.09 6.04
N GLU A 133 -54.68 21.60 7.08
CA GLU A 133 -55.26 22.54 8.03
C GLU A 133 -55.28 23.96 7.47
N ASN A 134 -56.47 24.59 7.45
CA ASN A 134 -56.65 25.94 6.95
C ASN A 134 -56.53 27.03 8.07
N ASN A 135 -56.68 26.61 9.33
CA ASN A 135 -56.56 27.50 10.47
C ASN A 135 -55.50 26.99 11.46
N LEU A 136 -54.24 27.16 11.09
CA LEU A 136 -53.11 26.62 11.83
C LEU A 136 -52.98 27.25 13.23
N SER A 137 -53.20 28.59 13.37
CA SER A 137 -53.09 29.27 14.67
C SER A 137 -54.04 28.72 15.73
N SER A 138 -55.29 28.41 15.34
CA SER A 138 -56.24 27.79 16.27
C SER A 138 -55.80 26.40 16.72
N ARG A 139 -55.18 25.62 15.84
CA ARG A 139 -54.65 24.28 16.16
C ARG A 139 -53.41 24.38 17.04
N VAL A 140 -52.47 25.27 16.74
CA VAL A 140 -51.25 25.43 17.51
C VAL A 140 -51.52 25.83 18.95
N ARG A 141 -52.51 26.71 19.20
CA ARG A 141 -52.87 27.16 20.57
C ARG A 141 -53.24 25.99 21.48
N SER A 142 -53.77 24.90 20.95
CA SER A 142 -54.09 23.71 21.74
C SER A 142 -52.86 22.98 22.30
N PHE A 143 -51.66 23.23 21.73
CA PHE A 143 -50.38 22.66 22.12
C PHE A 143 -49.59 23.56 23.06
N ILE A 144 -50.02 24.81 23.32
CA ILE A 144 -49.39 25.68 24.29
C ILE A 144 -49.77 25.23 25.69
N LYS A 145 -48.99 24.27 26.20
CA LYS A 145 -49.16 23.66 27.52
C LYS A 145 -47.79 23.30 28.13
N GLY A 146 -47.73 23.31 29.46
CA GLY A 146 -46.52 22.92 30.19
C GLY A 146 -45.32 23.79 29.86
N GLU A 147 -44.28 23.21 29.26
CA GLU A 147 -43.05 23.91 28.88
C GLU A 147 -43.10 24.65 27.53
N VAL A 148 -44.21 24.59 26.79
CA VAL A 148 -44.42 25.30 25.51
C VAL A 148 -44.89 26.73 25.80
N LYS A 149 -44.09 27.73 25.44
CA LYS A 149 -44.26 29.13 25.84
C LYS A 149 -45.32 29.87 24.98
N ASP A 150 -45.23 29.70 23.69
CA ASP A 150 -46.03 30.42 22.69
C ASP A 150 -46.24 29.62 21.41
N GLU A 151 -46.92 30.21 20.42
CA GLU A 151 -47.19 29.57 19.12
C GLU A 151 -45.91 29.27 18.35
N GLU A 152 -44.91 30.16 18.42
CA GLU A 152 -43.63 29.98 17.71
C GLU A 152 -42.79 28.88 18.33
N ASP A 153 -42.75 28.75 19.69
CA ASP A 153 -42.07 27.62 20.37
C ASP A 153 -42.70 26.28 19.99
N ALA A 154 -44.04 26.21 19.87
CA ALA A 154 -44.76 25.04 19.41
C ALA A 154 -44.41 24.68 17.96
N LEU A 155 -44.46 25.67 17.06
CA LEU A 155 -44.15 25.46 15.63
C LEU A 155 -42.68 25.09 15.42
N LYS A 156 -41.77 25.75 16.13
CA LYS A 156 -40.35 25.42 16.10
C LYS A 156 -40.06 23.98 16.56
N GLY A 157 -40.68 23.56 17.65
CA GLY A 157 -40.58 22.18 18.11
C GLY A 157 -41.10 21.18 17.11
N ALA A 158 -42.26 21.47 16.49
CA ALA A 158 -42.81 20.64 15.44
C ALA A 158 -41.94 20.58 14.18
N ARG A 159 -41.36 21.72 13.77
CA ARG A 159 -40.36 21.77 12.68
C ARG A 159 -39.11 20.94 13.00
N ASP A 160 -38.61 20.98 14.23
CA ASP A 160 -37.45 20.17 14.66
C ASP A 160 -37.75 18.65 14.53
N ILE A 161 -38.95 18.22 14.88
CA ILE A 161 -39.42 16.82 14.70
C ILE A 161 -39.46 16.46 13.21
N ILE A 162 -40.05 17.30 12.38
CA ILE A 162 -40.15 17.09 10.93
C ILE A 162 -38.75 17.06 10.30
N ALA A 163 -37.90 17.97 10.69
CA ALA A 163 -36.52 18.01 10.18
C ALA A 163 -35.74 16.73 10.49
N GLU A 164 -35.92 16.16 11.68
CA GLU A 164 -35.31 14.88 12.06
C GLU A 164 -35.90 13.73 11.20
N GLN A 165 -37.20 13.65 11.05
CA GLN A 165 -37.88 12.66 10.21
C GLN A 165 -37.39 12.69 8.76
N VAL A 166 -37.29 13.90 8.16
CA VAL A 166 -36.79 14.08 6.79
C VAL A 166 -35.32 13.66 6.68
N SER A 167 -34.52 13.96 7.69
CA SER A 167 -33.08 13.60 7.68
C SER A 167 -32.80 12.13 7.86
N GLU A 168 -33.72 11.38 8.44
CA GLU A 168 -33.64 9.93 8.68
C GLU A 168 -34.35 9.10 7.61
N ASP A 169 -35.11 9.75 6.74
CA ASP A 169 -35.76 9.07 5.63
C ASP A 169 -34.71 8.62 4.59
N GLU A 170 -34.69 7.32 4.33
CA GLU A 170 -33.73 6.73 3.38
C GLU A 170 -33.83 7.32 1.98
N ARG A 171 -35.06 7.68 1.52
CA ARG A 171 -35.23 8.29 0.19
C ARG A 171 -34.60 9.67 0.13
N SER A 172 -34.77 10.47 1.17
CA SER A 172 -34.16 11.79 1.29
C SER A 172 -32.65 11.68 1.31
N ARG A 173 -32.09 10.77 2.10
CA ARG A 173 -30.65 10.52 2.16
C ARG A 173 -30.11 10.10 0.80
N ASN A 174 -30.72 9.12 0.16
CA ASN A 174 -30.31 8.65 -1.17
C ASN A 174 -30.44 9.72 -2.25
N GLN A 175 -31.47 10.57 -2.18
CA GLN A 175 -31.63 11.70 -3.10
C GLN A 175 -30.46 12.69 -2.98
N ILE A 176 -30.06 13.05 -1.77
CA ILE A 176 -28.94 13.96 -1.52
C ILE A 176 -27.61 13.27 -1.85
N ARG A 177 -27.39 12.00 -1.49
CA ARG A 177 -26.20 11.23 -1.91
C ARG A 177 -26.01 11.22 -3.42
N ASN A 178 -27.11 11.04 -4.17
CA ASN A 178 -27.05 11.09 -5.62
C ASN A 178 -26.59 12.47 -6.15
N GLN A 179 -26.99 13.56 -5.49
CA GLN A 179 -26.50 14.90 -5.84
C GLN A 179 -25.01 15.03 -5.51
N PHE A 180 -24.58 14.63 -4.32
CA PHE A 180 -23.17 14.62 -3.94
C PHE A 180 -22.33 13.76 -4.90
N SER A 181 -22.80 12.56 -5.20
CA SER A 181 -22.10 11.64 -6.12
C SER A 181 -21.94 12.23 -7.53
N ARG A 182 -22.89 13.02 -8.02
CA ARG A 182 -22.87 13.55 -9.39
C ARG A 182 -22.20 14.89 -9.51
N GLN A 183 -22.38 15.78 -8.54
CA GLN A 183 -22.12 17.22 -8.66
C GLN A 183 -21.29 17.80 -7.51
N ALA A 184 -20.88 17.01 -6.52
CA ALA A 184 -20.12 17.54 -5.42
C ALA A 184 -18.81 18.18 -5.91
N ILE A 185 -18.54 19.36 -5.39
CA ILE A 185 -17.32 20.14 -5.62
C ILE A 185 -16.55 20.13 -4.31
N ILE A 186 -15.27 19.79 -4.38
CA ILE A 186 -14.33 20.01 -3.31
C ILE A 186 -13.78 21.43 -3.42
N THR A 187 -13.87 22.21 -2.34
CA THR A 187 -13.31 23.54 -2.26
C THR A 187 -12.32 23.62 -1.11
N SER A 188 -11.24 24.35 -1.32
CA SER A 188 -10.25 24.60 -0.29
C SER A 188 -9.91 26.09 -0.24
N LYS A 189 -9.83 26.65 0.96
CA LYS A 189 -9.43 28.03 1.22
C LYS A 189 -8.42 28.08 2.34
N VAL A 190 -7.45 28.99 2.24
CA VAL A 190 -6.51 29.23 3.33
C VAL A 190 -7.24 29.80 4.55
N VAL A 191 -6.85 29.39 5.74
CA VAL A 191 -7.35 29.96 6.99
C VAL A 191 -6.79 31.39 7.12
N LYS A 192 -7.69 32.34 7.34
CA LYS A 192 -7.34 33.76 7.44
C LYS A 192 -6.22 34.00 8.47
N GLY A 193 -5.17 34.68 8.05
CA GLY A 193 -4.01 35.01 8.89
C GLY A 193 -2.96 33.90 8.98
N LYS A 194 -3.07 32.80 8.18
CA LYS A 194 -2.11 31.71 8.13
C LYS A 194 -1.44 31.56 6.76
N GLU A 195 -1.50 32.57 5.92
CA GLU A 195 -1.02 32.52 4.54
C GLU A 195 0.48 32.23 4.46
N GLU A 196 1.30 32.79 5.37
CA GLU A 196 2.74 32.54 5.41
C GLU A 196 3.07 31.12 5.89
N GLU A 197 2.40 30.67 6.97
CA GLU A 197 2.57 29.32 7.51
C GLU A 197 2.13 28.25 6.51
N ALA A 198 1.07 28.55 5.74
CA ALA A 198 0.50 27.67 4.73
C ALA A 198 1.21 27.74 3.36
N ALA A 199 2.34 28.41 3.20
CA ALA A 199 2.99 28.66 1.90
C ALA A 199 3.17 27.42 1.03
N LYS A 200 3.43 26.23 1.64
CA LYS A 200 3.54 24.95 0.94
C LYS A 200 2.23 24.48 0.30
N TYR A 201 1.07 25.06 0.70
CA TYR A 201 -0.26 24.75 0.15
C TYR A 201 -0.80 25.86 -0.75
N LYS A 202 0.03 26.77 -1.26
CA LYS A 202 -0.38 27.95 -2.03
C LYS A 202 -1.31 27.60 -3.21
N ASP A 203 -1.10 26.47 -3.85
CA ASP A 203 -1.94 25.99 -4.96
C ASP A 203 -3.39 25.64 -4.52
N TYR A 204 -3.65 25.55 -3.21
CA TYR A 204 -4.95 25.21 -2.61
C TYR A 204 -5.57 26.35 -1.79
N PHE A 205 -5.05 27.58 -1.89
CA PHE A 205 -5.56 28.73 -1.14
C PHE A 205 -6.94 29.21 -1.59
N ASP A 206 -7.24 29.03 -2.87
CA ASP A 206 -8.56 29.24 -3.48
C ASP A 206 -8.75 28.19 -4.58
N PHE A 207 -9.04 26.98 -4.14
CA PHE A 207 -9.13 25.81 -5.02
C PHE A 207 -10.58 25.32 -5.08
N SER A 208 -11.01 24.94 -6.29
CA SER A 208 -12.34 24.39 -6.54
C SER A 208 -12.29 23.43 -7.72
N GLU A 209 -12.74 22.19 -7.49
CA GLU A 209 -12.75 21.15 -8.52
C GLU A 209 -13.90 20.16 -8.27
N PRO A 210 -14.55 19.60 -9.30
CA PRO A 210 -15.48 18.47 -9.11
C PRO A 210 -14.79 17.31 -8.37
N LEU A 211 -15.39 16.82 -7.29
CA LEU A 211 -14.80 15.76 -6.45
C LEU A 211 -14.40 14.52 -7.27
N LYS A 212 -15.19 14.17 -8.29
CA LYS A 212 -14.90 13.05 -9.21
C LYS A 212 -13.59 13.19 -10.00
N ARG A 213 -13.13 14.43 -10.22
CA ARG A 213 -11.92 14.74 -10.99
C ARG A 213 -10.72 15.02 -10.08
N CYS A 214 -10.96 15.18 -8.79
CA CYS A 214 -9.89 15.42 -7.83
C CYS A 214 -9.04 14.16 -7.69
N THR A 215 -7.79 14.26 -8.11
CA THR A 215 -6.84 13.15 -8.05
C THR A 215 -6.42 12.87 -6.60
N SER A 216 -6.05 11.63 -6.31
CA SER A 216 -5.73 11.19 -4.94
C SER A 216 -4.64 12.01 -4.28
N HIS A 217 -3.58 12.38 -5.01
CA HIS A 217 -2.49 13.18 -4.45
C HIS A 217 -2.93 14.62 -4.09
N ARG A 218 -3.84 15.24 -4.88
CA ARG A 218 -4.40 16.56 -4.54
C ARG A 218 -5.29 16.46 -3.30
N LEU A 219 -6.16 15.44 -3.28
CA LEU A 219 -7.03 15.22 -2.13
C LEU A 219 -6.21 15.01 -0.84
N LEU A 220 -5.16 14.18 -0.89
CA LEU A 220 -4.29 13.95 0.26
C LEU A 220 -3.55 15.21 0.70
N ALA A 221 -3.06 16.04 -0.24
CA ALA A 221 -2.44 17.32 0.06
C ALA A 221 -3.42 18.29 0.74
N ILE A 222 -4.64 18.40 0.21
CA ILE A 222 -5.70 19.27 0.78
C ILE A 222 -6.08 18.78 2.18
N ARG A 223 -6.25 17.48 2.38
CA ARG A 223 -6.58 16.89 3.68
C ARG A 223 -5.46 17.05 4.70
N ARG A 224 -4.20 16.98 4.28
CA ARG A 224 -3.05 17.30 5.15
C ARG A 224 -3.12 18.77 5.61
N GLY A 225 -3.34 19.71 4.68
CA GLY A 225 -3.46 21.13 5.02
C GLY A 225 -4.65 21.42 5.95
N GLU A 226 -5.76 20.69 5.80
CA GLU A 226 -6.91 20.76 6.72
C GLU A 226 -6.56 20.21 8.11
N ALA A 227 -5.91 19.04 8.18
CA ALA A 227 -5.49 18.45 9.45
C ALA A 227 -4.47 19.32 10.22
N GLU A 228 -3.60 20.01 9.50
CA GLU A 228 -2.67 20.99 10.08
C GLU A 228 -3.38 22.32 10.49
N GLY A 229 -4.67 22.46 10.18
CA GLY A 229 -5.46 23.67 10.48
C GLY A 229 -5.06 24.89 9.64
N LEU A 230 -4.48 24.66 8.47
CA LEU A 230 -4.01 25.68 7.52
C LEU A 230 -5.01 25.93 6.38
N LEU A 231 -5.77 24.92 6.03
CA LEU A 231 -6.81 24.98 5.01
C LEU A 231 -8.19 24.71 5.61
N LYS A 232 -9.21 25.36 5.06
CA LYS A 232 -10.62 25.07 5.31
C LYS A 232 -11.18 24.38 4.08
N VAL A 233 -11.66 23.15 4.24
CA VAL A 233 -12.14 22.30 3.16
C VAL A 233 -13.65 22.09 3.26
N SER A 234 -14.35 22.06 2.14
CA SER A 234 -15.77 21.71 2.04
C SER A 234 -16.01 20.85 0.80
N ILE A 235 -16.95 19.91 0.92
CA ILE A 235 -17.42 19.08 -0.18
C ILE A 235 -18.94 19.24 -0.26
N SER A 236 -19.42 19.92 -1.28
CA SER A 236 -20.86 20.18 -1.40
C SER A 236 -21.27 20.27 -2.88
N PRO A 237 -22.44 19.75 -3.24
CA PRO A 237 -23.12 20.12 -4.48
C PRO A 237 -23.76 21.52 -4.34
N ASN A 238 -24.56 21.94 -5.32
CA ASN A 238 -25.36 23.15 -5.22
C ASN A 238 -26.45 23.00 -4.14
N ASP A 239 -26.37 23.78 -3.07
CA ASP A 239 -27.29 23.71 -1.93
C ASP A 239 -28.73 24.08 -2.30
N GLU A 240 -28.93 25.04 -3.20
CA GLU A 240 -30.26 25.47 -3.64
C GLU A 240 -30.97 24.33 -4.40
N GLU A 241 -30.26 23.71 -5.36
CA GLU A 241 -30.80 22.60 -6.12
C GLU A 241 -31.16 21.39 -5.23
N CYS A 242 -30.31 21.08 -4.24
CA CYS A 242 -30.57 20.02 -3.28
C CYS A 242 -31.81 20.30 -2.43
N THR A 243 -31.94 21.53 -1.94
CA THR A 243 -33.07 21.96 -1.11
C THR A 243 -34.38 21.94 -1.91
N GLU A 244 -34.38 22.50 -3.12
CA GLU A 244 -35.57 22.48 -4.00
C GLU A 244 -36.04 21.05 -4.32
N ARG A 245 -35.10 20.12 -4.55
CA ARG A 245 -35.46 18.72 -4.81
C ARG A 245 -36.14 18.06 -3.61
N LEU A 246 -35.63 18.32 -2.40
CA LEU A 246 -36.27 17.85 -1.17
C LEU A 246 -37.65 18.50 -0.97
N GLU A 247 -37.76 19.82 -1.17
CA GLU A 247 -39.04 20.53 -1.06
C GLU A 247 -40.11 19.90 -1.99
N ARG A 248 -39.76 19.58 -3.23
CA ARG A 248 -40.66 18.90 -4.17
C ARG A 248 -41.17 17.55 -3.66
N SER A 249 -40.41 16.88 -2.81
CA SER A 249 -40.81 15.58 -2.24
C SER A 249 -41.77 15.71 -1.07
N TYR A 250 -41.70 16.82 -0.31
CA TYR A 250 -42.42 16.99 0.95
C TYR A 250 -43.52 18.07 0.92
N VAL A 251 -43.33 19.14 0.16
CA VAL A 251 -44.26 20.28 0.12
C VAL A 251 -45.31 20.05 -0.93
N ARG A 252 -46.62 19.99 -0.52
CA ARG A 252 -47.72 19.59 -1.37
C ARG A 252 -48.69 20.72 -1.70
N GLY A 253 -48.53 21.91 -1.17
CA GLY A 253 -49.44 23.03 -1.35
C GLY A 253 -48.85 24.37 -0.99
N ASN A 254 -49.68 25.39 -0.85
CA ASN A 254 -49.27 26.76 -0.54
C ASN A 254 -49.91 27.31 0.76
N ASN A 255 -50.51 26.44 1.59
CA ASN A 255 -51.10 26.87 2.85
C ASN A 255 -50.02 27.08 3.93
N GLU A 256 -50.47 27.51 5.09
CA GLU A 256 -49.57 27.86 6.22
C GLU A 256 -48.79 26.61 6.72
N CYS A 257 -49.42 25.42 6.75
CA CYS A 257 -48.75 24.16 7.06
C CYS A 257 -47.66 23.83 6.05
N SER A 258 -47.91 24.05 4.75
CA SER A 258 -46.93 23.82 3.69
C SER A 258 -45.70 24.70 3.86
N ARG A 259 -45.87 25.94 4.31
CA ARG A 259 -44.72 26.85 4.62
C ARG A 259 -43.91 26.33 5.80
N GLN A 260 -44.59 25.85 6.86
CA GLN A 260 -43.88 25.27 8.03
C GLN A 260 -43.12 23.98 7.64
N VAL A 261 -43.66 23.14 6.79
CA VAL A 261 -42.98 21.97 6.25
C VAL A 261 -41.79 22.39 5.38
N GLN A 262 -41.96 23.42 4.54
CA GLN A 262 -40.85 23.94 3.73
C GLN A 262 -39.69 24.43 4.58
N GLU A 263 -39.96 25.20 5.64
CA GLU A 263 -38.94 25.65 6.59
C GLU A 263 -38.23 24.44 7.28
N ALA A 264 -39.02 23.44 7.69
CA ALA A 264 -38.47 22.23 8.31
C ALA A 264 -37.57 21.44 7.36
N VAL A 265 -37.95 21.32 6.08
CA VAL A 265 -37.15 20.65 5.03
C VAL A 265 -35.84 21.38 4.77
N ARG A 266 -35.86 22.72 4.71
CA ARG A 266 -34.66 23.55 4.58
C ARG A 266 -33.71 23.40 5.76
N ASP A 267 -34.25 23.38 6.98
CA ASP A 267 -33.48 23.13 8.19
C ASP A 267 -32.93 21.69 8.21
N ALA A 268 -33.72 20.70 7.82
CA ALA A 268 -33.27 19.29 7.69
C ALA A 268 -32.07 19.18 6.76
N TYR A 269 -32.13 19.82 5.59
CA TYR A 269 -31.01 19.82 4.67
C TYR A 269 -29.77 20.51 5.28
N LYS A 270 -29.92 21.76 5.67
CA LYS A 270 -28.77 22.60 6.10
C LYS A 270 -28.09 22.10 7.36
N ARG A 271 -28.88 21.66 8.35
CA ARG A 271 -28.39 21.30 9.69
C ARG A 271 -28.08 19.82 9.87
N LEU A 272 -28.80 18.93 9.17
CA LEU A 272 -28.73 17.49 9.43
C LEU A 272 -28.20 16.70 8.21
N LEU A 273 -28.84 16.80 7.04
CA LEU A 273 -28.48 16.00 5.87
C LEU A 273 -27.13 16.41 5.28
N LYS A 274 -26.95 17.69 4.96
CA LYS A 274 -25.71 18.18 4.35
C LYS A 274 -24.48 17.84 5.16
N PRO A 275 -24.36 18.18 6.47
CA PRO A 275 -23.18 17.86 7.25
C PRO A 275 -22.94 16.36 7.38
N SER A 276 -23.99 15.56 7.49
CA SER A 276 -23.88 14.09 7.57
C SER A 276 -23.33 13.50 6.28
N ILE A 277 -23.91 13.88 5.13
CA ILE A 277 -23.49 13.35 3.82
C ILE A 277 -22.16 13.94 3.37
N GLU A 278 -21.87 15.21 3.69
CA GLU A 278 -20.55 15.80 3.47
C GLU A 278 -19.44 15.00 4.20
N THR A 279 -19.68 14.64 5.47
CA THR A 279 -18.78 13.77 6.25
C THR A 279 -18.61 12.41 5.62
N GLU A 280 -19.71 11.80 5.14
CA GLU A 280 -19.69 10.52 4.42
C GLU A 280 -18.82 10.60 3.15
N PHE A 281 -19.04 11.60 2.30
CA PHE A 281 -18.25 11.79 1.07
C PHE A 281 -16.81 12.20 1.34
N ALA A 282 -16.56 12.92 2.42
CA ALA A 282 -15.21 13.22 2.89
C ALA A 282 -14.45 11.93 3.26
N ALA A 283 -15.11 11.01 3.98
CA ALA A 283 -14.53 9.73 4.35
C ALA A 283 -14.33 8.81 3.14
N LEU A 284 -15.36 8.64 2.30
CA LEU A 284 -15.29 7.80 1.10
C LEU A 284 -14.23 8.27 0.10
N SER A 285 -14.13 9.58 -0.14
CA SER A 285 -13.11 10.13 -1.03
C SER A 285 -11.70 9.95 -0.46
N LYS A 286 -11.54 10.08 0.85
CA LYS A 286 -10.26 9.84 1.54
C LYS A 286 -9.87 8.36 1.48
N GLU A 287 -10.80 7.44 1.77
CA GLU A 287 -10.57 5.99 1.68
C GLU A 287 -10.10 5.59 0.28
N LYS A 288 -10.80 6.06 -0.76
CA LYS A 288 -10.40 5.81 -2.15
C LYS A 288 -9.01 6.36 -2.47
N ALA A 289 -8.70 7.58 -2.01
CA ALA A 289 -7.39 8.18 -2.21
C ALA A 289 -6.27 7.40 -1.48
N ASP A 290 -6.56 6.91 -0.28
CA ASP A 290 -5.66 6.07 0.49
C ASP A 290 -5.39 4.73 -0.22
N GLU A 291 -6.41 4.05 -0.70
CA GLU A 291 -6.28 2.79 -1.45
C GLU A 291 -5.40 2.95 -2.69
N GLU A 292 -5.64 4.01 -3.49
CA GLU A 292 -4.84 4.30 -4.68
C GLU A 292 -3.38 4.60 -4.32
N ALA A 293 -3.13 5.41 -3.30
CA ALA A 293 -1.79 5.75 -2.84
C ALA A 293 -1.05 4.52 -2.27
N ILE A 294 -1.72 3.74 -1.43
CA ILE A 294 -1.15 2.51 -0.83
C ILE A 294 -0.77 1.50 -1.93
N ARG A 295 -1.58 1.36 -2.99
CA ARG A 295 -1.26 0.50 -4.12
C ARG A 295 0.05 0.92 -4.80
N VAL A 296 0.23 2.22 -5.03
CA VAL A 296 1.49 2.76 -5.59
C VAL A 296 2.65 2.50 -4.64
N PHE A 297 2.47 2.73 -3.34
CA PHE A 297 3.52 2.51 -2.33
C PHE A 297 3.92 1.03 -2.25
N ALA A 298 2.97 0.12 -2.32
CA ALA A 298 3.24 -1.32 -2.38
C ALA A 298 4.01 -1.70 -3.66
N GLY A 299 3.66 -1.12 -4.81
CA GLY A 299 4.40 -1.28 -6.06
C GLY A 299 5.84 -0.76 -5.95
N ASN A 300 6.03 0.42 -5.38
CA ASN A 300 7.35 1.00 -5.16
C ASN A 300 8.19 0.14 -4.21
N LEU A 301 7.61 -0.34 -3.12
CA LEU A 301 8.29 -1.24 -2.18
C LEU A 301 8.71 -2.55 -2.88
N ARG A 302 7.80 -3.15 -3.65
CA ARG A 302 8.12 -4.37 -4.43
C ARG A 302 9.33 -4.17 -5.33
N GLN A 303 9.41 -3.04 -6.02
CA GLN A 303 10.53 -2.72 -6.90
C GLN A 303 11.85 -2.54 -6.12
N LEU A 304 11.80 -1.90 -4.95
CA LEU A 304 12.96 -1.76 -4.07
C LEU A 304 13.46 -3.11 -3.55
N LEU A 305 12.55 -3.96 -3.10
CA LEU A 305 12.87 -5.29 -2.57
C LEU A 305 13.41 -6.24 -3.64
N LEU A 306 12.87 -6.17 -4.84
CA LEU A 306 13.26 -6.98 -5.99
C LEU A 306 14.33 -6.31 -6.87
N ALA A 307 14.97 -5.24 -6.38
CA ALA A 307 16.08 -4.62 -7.09
C ALA A 307 17.25 -5.61 -7.28
N PRO A 308 18.01 -5.48 -8.38
CA PRO A 308 19.09 -6.40 -8.73
C PRO A 308 20.16 -6.49 -7.63
N PRO A 309 20.48 -7.66 -7.09
CA PRO A 309 21.55 -7.84 -6.14
C PRO A 309 22.91 -7.88 -6.86
N LEU A 310 23.95 -7.33 -6.23
CA LEU A 310 25.34 -7.51 -6.68
C LEU A 310 25.83 -8.94 -6.40
N GLY A 311 25.25 -9.56 -5.38
CA GLY A 311 25.66 -10.89 -4.90
C GLY A 311 26.80 -10.86 -3.90
N GLN A 312 27.42 -12.01 -3.67
CA GLN A 312 28.48 -12.22 -2.69
C GLN A 312 29.83 -11.65 -3.19
N LYS A 313 30.02 -10.36 -3.00
CA LYS A 313 31.28 -9.66 -3.32
C LYS A 313 31.78 -8.88 -2.12
N ARG A 314 33.08 -8.53 -2.13
CA ARG A 314 33.65 -7.64 -1.14
C ARG A 314 33.30 -6.20 -1.45
N VAL A 315 32.52 -5.60 -0.59
CA VAL A 315 31.92 -4.27 -0.81
C VAL A 315 32.46 -3.26 0.19
N MET A 316 32.76 -2.09 -0.29
CA MET A 316 32.98 -0.91 0.55
C MET A 316 31.70 -0.10 0.61
N GLY A 317 31.12 0.07 1.80
CA GLY A 317 29.99 0.94 2.04
C GLY A 317 30.44 2.33 2.48
N ILE A 318 29.86 3.38 1.89
CA ILE A 318 30.16 4.77 2.24
C ILE A 318 28.85 5.48 2.58
N ASP A 319 28.78 6.00 3.81
CA ASP A 319 27.73 6.92 4.24
C ASP A 319 28.27 8.36 4.12
N PRO A 320 27.82 9.15 3.12
CA PRO A 320 28.38 10.46 2.82
C PRO A 320 28.00 11.51 3.87
N GLY A 321 28.89 12.48 4.12
CA GLY A 321 28.58 13.60 5.00
C GLY A 321 29.61 14.72 4.90
N TYR A 322 29.14 15.98 4.96
CA TYR A 322 30.01 17.15 4.94
C TYR A 322 30.73 17.36 6.27
N ARG A 323 30.00 17.66 7.34
CA ARG A 323 30.58 18.02 8.65
C ARG A 323 31.10 16.81 9.41
N THR A 324 30.32 15.74 9.42
CA THR A 324 30.65 14.49 10.13
C THR A 324 31.69 13.63 9.41
N GLY A 325 32.03 13.98 8.17
CA GLY A 325 32.84 13.17 7.27
C GLY A 325 32.11 12.00 6.66
N CYS A 326 32.74 11.37 5.67
CA CYS A 326 32.20 10.15 5.04
C CYS A 326 32.64 8.94 5.86
N LYS A 327 31.64 8.14 6.31
CA LYS A 327 31.88 6.89 7.05
C LYS A 327 32.13 5.78 6.05
N ILE A 328 33.27 5.11 6.17
CA ILE A 328 33.66 3.98 5.30
C ILE A 328 33.60 2.70 6.11
N VAL A 329 33.04 1.66 5.52
CA VAL A 329 33.13 0.28 6.00
C VAL A 329 33.61 -0.64 4.90
N CYS A 330 34.46 -1.63 5.24
CA CYS A 330 34.82 -2.70 4.33
C CYS A 330 34.11 -3.98 4.78
N LEU A 331 33.42 -4.62 3.86
CA LEU A 331 32.63 -5.85 4.09
C LEU A 331 33.26 -7.01 3.30
N ASP A 332 33.26 -8.20 3.91
CA ASP A 332 33.56 -9.43 3.19
C ASP A 332 32.40 -9.88 2.26
N ALA A 333 32.57 -10.96 1.53
CA ALA A 333 31.57 -11.51 0.62
C ALA A 333 30.28 -12.00 1.32
N GLN A 334 30.30 -12.17 2.63
CA GLN A 334 29.14 -12.53 3.45
C GLN A 334 28.49 -11.31 4.13
N GLY A 335 29.05 -10.10 3.93
CA GLY A 335 28.56 -8.87 4.51
C GLY A 335 29.01 -8.64 5.97
N ASN A 336 30.04 -9.36 6.44
CA ASN A 336 30.64 -9.11 7.75
C ASN A 336 31.55 -7.91 7.71
N LEU A 337 31.54 -7.11 8.76
CA LEU A 337 32.39 -5.91 8.89
C LEU A 337 33.84 -6.31 9.17
N LEU A 338 34.72 -5.94 8.26
CA LEU A 338 36.18 -6.15 8.37
C LEU A 338 36.88 -4.93 8.92
N HIS A 339 36.47 -3.73 8.54
CA HIS A 339 37.10 -2.47 8.92
C HIS A 339 36.11 -1.31 8.79
N ASN A 340 36.34 -0.28 9.62
CA ASN A 340 35.62 0.99 9.49
C ASN A 340 36.59 2.17 9.67
N GLU A 341 36.33 3.26 8.97
CA GLU A 341 37.10 4.49 9.06
C GLU A 341 36.29 5.70 8.62
N THR A 342 36.70 6.90 9.03
CA THR A 342 36.10 8.15 8.57
C THR A 342 37.10 8.95 7.75
N ILE A 343 36.67 9.47 6.60
CA ILE A 343 37.43 10.39 5.76
C ILE A 343 36.72 11.72 5.61
N TYR A 344 37.45 12.78 5.30
CA TYR A 344 36.91 14.14 5.20
C TYR A 344 37.28 14.78 3.85
N PRO A 345 36.77 14.23 2.72
CA PRO A 345 37.10 14.78 1.39
C PRO A 345 36.41 16.12 1.11
N HIS A 346 35.34 16.46 1.82
CA HIS A 346 34.50 17.61 1.57
C HIS A 346 34.73 18.77 2.56
N PRO A 347 34.27 20.01 2.21
CA PRO A 347 34.25 21.12 3.16
C PRO A 347 33.47 20.77 4.44
N PRO A 348 33.84 21.29 5.60
CA PRO A 348 34.87 22.34 5.84
C PRO A 348 36.32 21.84 5.89
N LYS A 349 36.58 20.56 6.08
CA LYS A 349 37.96 20.05 6.26
C LYS A 349 38.73 19.91 4.96
N SER A 350 38.07 19.49 3.86
CA SER A 350 38.63 19.35 2.50
C SER A 350 39.96 18.59 2.45
N GLU A 351 40.09 17.48 3.18
CA GLU A 351 41.32 16.66 3.28
C GLU A 351 41.43 15.69 2.08
N HIS A 352 41.39 16.20 0.84
CA HIS A 352 41.34 15.38 -0.38
C HIS A 352 42.49 14.38 -0.50
N GLY A 353 43.76 14.83 -0.32
CA GLY A 353 44.94 13.97 -0.50
C GLY A 353 45.07 12.87 0.57
N VAL A 354 44.69 13.17 1.81
CA VAL A 354 44.68 12.18 2.90
C VAL A 354 43.55 11.18 2.68
N SER A 355 42.37 11.66 2.35
CA SER A 355 41.21 10.84 2.09
C SER A 355 41.40 9.89 0.89
N ALA A 356 42.05 10.38 -0.19
CA ALA A 356 42.37 9.57 -1.35
C ALA A 356 43.33 8.43 -1.03
N ARG A 357 44.42 8.72 -0.29
CA ARG A 357 45.39 7.69 0.12
C ARG A 357 44.76 6.63 1.02
N LYS A 358 43.93 7.02 1.97
CA LYS A 358 43.20 6.09 2.84
C LYS A 358 42.26 5.20 2.03
N LEU A 359 41.47 5.79 1.14
CA LEU A 359 40.51 5.07 0.31
C LEU A 359 41.22 4.04 -0.57
N THR A 360 42.26 4.42 -1.29
CA THR A 360 43.01 3.51 -2.18
C THR A 360 43.68 2.38 -1.40
N LYS A 361 44.29 2.69 -0.23
CA LYS A 361 44.89 1.69 0.66
C LYS A 361 43.87 0.66 1.16
N LEU A 362 42.65 1.12 1.56
CA LEU A 362 41.57 0.23 2.02
C LEU A 362 41.06 -0.68 0.90
N VAL A 363 40.93 -0.15 -0.31
CA VAL A 363 40.55 -0.94 -1.49
C VAL A 363 41.54 -2.07 -1.75
N GLU A 364 42.85 -1.77 -1.72
CA GLU A 364 43.91 -2.75 -1.92
C GLU A 364 43.96 -3.77 -0.77
N GLN A 365 43.97 -3.29 0.49
CA GLN A 365 44.09 -4.14 1.68
C GLN A 365 42.98 -5.14 1.84
N TYR A 366 41.74 -4.71 1.62
CA TYR A 366 40.54 -5.54 1.79
C TYR A 366 40.04 -6.15 0.48
N GLN A 367 40.77 -5.98 -0.62
CA GLN A 367 40.43 -6.54 -1.93
C GLN A 367 39.01 -6.19 -2.37
N VAL A 368 38.63 -4.93 -2.22
CA VAL A 368 37.28 -4.43 -2.54
C VAL A 368 37.00 -4.61 -4.03
N GLU A 369 35.79 -5.11 -4.37
CA GLU A 369 35.34 -5.36 -5.73
C GLU A 369 34.32 -4.32 -6.20
N ALA A 370 33.56 -3.74 -5.25
CA ALA A 370 32.55 -2.70 -5.53
C ALA A 370 32.43 -1.70 -4.38
N ILE A 371 32.00 -0.49 -4.70
CA ILE A 371 31.76 0.58 -3.73
C ILE A 371 30.28 0.97 -3.79
N ALA A 372 29.63 0.97 -2.62
CA ALA A 372 28.26 1.43 -2.42
C ALA A 372 28.27 2.79 -1.72
N ILE A 373 27.67 3.81 -2.31
CA ILE A 373 27.57 5.15 -1.74
C ILE A 373 26.10 5.45 -1.45
N GLY A 374 25.77 5.87 -0.22
CA GLY A 374 24.43 6.30 0.13
C GLY A 374 23.99 7.52 -0.69
N ASN A 375 22.71 7.60 -1.06
CA ASN A 375 22.18 8.66 -1.91
C ASN A 375 21.74 9.93 -1.15
N GLY A 376 22.17 10.08 0.11
CA GLY A 376 21.84 11.25 0.93
C GLY A 376 22.74 12.46 0.70
N THR A 377 22.90 13.25 1.76
CA THR A 377 23.70 14.49 1.73
C THR A 377 25.14 14.22 1.31
N ALA A 378 25.70 15.03 0.39
CA ALA A 378 27.06 14.90 -0.17
C ALA A 378 27.30 13.64 -1.03
N SER A 379 26.26 12.94 -1.44
CA SER A 379 26.38 11.71 -2.24
C SER A 379 27.13 11.92 -3.55
N ARG A 380 26.79 12.97 -4.30
CA ARG A 380 27.36 13.27 -5.62
C ARG A 380 28.80 13.69 -5.54
N GLU A 381 29.12 14.53 -4.56
CA GLU A 381 30.50 14.96 -4.31
C GLU A 381 31.37 13.77 -3.89
N THR A 382 30.78 12.85 -3.12
CA THR A 382 31.48 11.61 -2.71
C THR A 382 31.65 10.67 -3.90
N GLU A 383 30.63 10.49 -4.74
CA GLU A 383 30.71 9.69 -5.96
C GLU A 383 31.79 10.24 -6.90
N ALA A 384 31.79 11.56 -7.16
CA ALA A 384 32.80 12.21 -7.98
C ALA A 384 34.21 12.05 -7.38
N PHE A 385 34.33 12.21 -6.06
CA PHE A 385 35.59 12.01 -5.35
C PHE A 385 36.11 10.57 -5.51
N VAL A 386 35.26 9.57 -5.27
CA VAL A 386 35.61 8.15 -5.34
C VAL A 386 35.93 7.73 -6.78
N THR A 387 35.15 8.14 -7.75
CA THR A 387 35.34 7.76 -9.16
C THR A 387 36.60 8.36 -9.77
N ASN A 388 37.07 9.53 -9.30
CA ASN A 388 38.27 10.19 -9.80
C ASN A 388 39.56 9.61 -9.23
N GLN A 389 39.51 8.65 -8.30
CA GLN A 389 40.75 8.02 -7.76
C GLN A 389 41.27 6.93 -8.71
N ARG A 390 42.55 6.67 -8.63
CA ARG A 390 43.20 5.53 -9.32
C ARG A 390 43.35 4.36 -8.37
N TYR A 391 42.77 3.26 -8.72
CA TYR A 391 42.80 2.01 -7.96
C TYR A 391 43.70 0.98 -8.64
N ASP A 392 44.19 0.01 -7.87
CA ASP A 392 44.95 -1.15 -8.34
C ASP A 392 44.16 -2.11 -9.24
N ARG A 393 42.82 -1.93 -9.25
CA ARG A 393 41.85 -2.78 -9.96
C ARG A 393 40.71 -1.98 -10.53
N LYS A 394 39.92 -2.61 -11.41
CA LYS A 394 38.66 -2.05 -11.91
C LYS A 394 37.60 -2.19 -10.84
N LEU A 395 37.11 -1.07 -10.32
CA LEU A 395 36.02 -1.00 -9.35
C LEU A 395 34.73 -0.55 -10.02
N GLN A 396 33.63 -1.12 -9.53
CA GLN A 396 32.29 -0.65 -9.85
C GLN A 396 31.79 0.22 -8.69
N VAL A 397 31.31 1.41 -9.00
CA VAL A 397 30.79 2.36 -8.02
C VAL A 397 29.29 2.49 -8.23
N PHE A 398 28.50 2.35 -7.17
CA PHE A 398 27.04 2.39 -7.19
C PHE A 398 26.54 3.38 -6.15
N VAL A 399 25.54 4.16 -6.52
CA VAL A 399 24.75 4.95 -5.57
C VAL A 399 23.55 4.09 -5.12
N VAL A 400 23.38 3.95 -3.82
CA VAL A 400 22.39 3.06 -3.18
C VAL A 400 21.47 3.90 -2.33
N SER A 401 20.15 3.59 -2.37
CA SER A 401 19.18 4.25 -1.48
C SER A 401 19.53 4.00 0.00
N GLU A 402 19.59 5.07 0.79
CA GLU A 402 19.79 5.00 2.24
C GLU A 402 18.48 5.08 3.03
N ASP A 403 17.32 5.08 2.35
CA ASP A 403 16.02 5.15 3.00
C ASP A 403 15.86 4.09 4.08
N GLY A 404 15.53 4.52 5.30
CA GLY A 404 15.43 3.65 6.48
C GLY A 404 16.76 3.15 7.04
N ALA A 405 17.94 3.50 6.49
CA ALA A 405 19.24 3.09 7.05
C ALA A 405 19.47 3.67 8.46
N SER A 406 19.03 4.89 8.71
CA SER A 406 19.07 5.50 10.04
C SER A 406 18.15 4.78 11.05
N ILE A 407 17.00 4.29 10.60
CA ILE A 407 16.09 3.50 11.44
C ILE A 407 16.71 2.13 11.77
N TYR A 408 17.28 1.46 10.75
CA TYR A 408 18.02 0.22 10.98
C TYR A 408 19.16 0.46 11.99
N SER A 409 20.00 1.47 11.81
CA SER A 409 21.18 1.73 12.64
C SER A 409 20.84 1.95 14.11
N ALA A 410 19.67 2.52 14.41
CA ALA A 410 19.15 2.74 15.76
C ALA A 410 18.34 1.53 16.30
N SER A 411 18.02 0.54 15.47
CA SER A 411 17.19 -0.59 15.83
C SER A 411 17.85 -1.56 16.83
N LYS A 412 17.02 -2.38 17.48
CA LYS A 412 17.50 -3.48 18.31
C LYS A 412 18.33 -4.48 17.50
N ILE A 413 17.91 -4.75 16.26
CA ILE A 413 18.58 -5.68 15.35
C ILE A 413 20.02 -5.23 15.07
N ALA A 414 20.21 -3.96 14.72
CA ALA A 414 21.54 -3.42 14.44
C ALA A 414 22.45 -3.42 15.69
N ARG A 415 21.87 -3.20 16.88
CA ARG A 415 22.61 -3.30 18.15
C ARG A 415 23.02 -4.72 18.48
N GLU A 416 22.21 -5.70 18.15
CA GLU A 416 22.53 -7.13 18.31
C GLU A 416 23.60 -7.58 17.31
N GLU A 417 23.50 -7.12 16.05
CA GLU A 417 24.50 -7.45 15.00
C GLU A 417 25.86 -6.77 15.23
N PHE A 418 25.85 -5.52 15.72
CA PHE A 418 27.04 -4.69 15.89
C PHE A 418 27.03 -3.95 17.23
N PRO A 419 27.18 -4.66 18.38
CA PRO A 419 27.03 -4.06 19.70
C PRO A 419 28.14 -3.03 20.01
N GLU A 420 29.34 -3.21 19.47
CA GLU A 420 30.53 -2.37 19.74
C GLU A 420 30.61 -1.13 18.83
N TYR A 421 29.72 -1.00 17.82
CA TYR A 421 29.80 0.08 16.85
C TYR A 421 28.64 1.07 17.02
N ASP A 422 28.89 2.31 16.67
CA ASP A 422 27.87 3.36 16.74
C ASP A 422 26.88 3.33 15.56
N VAL A 423 25.88 4.19 15.62
CA VAL A 423 24.81 4.27 14.60
C VAL A 423 25.35 4.62 13.21
N THR A 424 26.45 5.37 13.11
CA THR A 424 27.00 5.81 11.82
C THR A 424 27.67 4.66 11.09
N VAL A 425 28.41 3.83 11.82
CA VAL A 425 29.04 2.61 11.27
C VAL A 425 27.99 1.61 10.85
N ARG A 426 26.96 1.39 11.69
CA ARG A 426 25.83 0.51 11.36
C ARG A 426 25.08 0.97 10.10
N GLY A 427 24.91 2.29 9.92
CA GLY A 427 24.33 2.88 8.72
C GLY A 427 25.14 2.57 7.48
N ALA A 428 26.44 2.79 7.51
CA ALA A 428 27.34 2.49 6.41
C ALA A 428 27.37 0.99 6.05
N VAL A 429 27.31 0.09 7.06
CA VAL A 429 27.17 -1.37 6.85
C VAL A 429 25.89 -1.69 6.11
N SER A 430 24.77 -1.09 6.52
CA SER A 430 23.49 -1.30 5.84
C SER A 430 23.54 -0.85 4.37
N ILE A 431 24.15 0.29 4.06
CA ILE A 431 24.35 0.76 2.68
C ILE A 431 25.13 -0.26 1.86
N GLY A 432 26.24 -0.78 2.38
CA GLY A 432 27.02 -1.81 1.70
C GLY A 432 26.25 -3.11 1.46
N ARG A 433 25.54 -3.60 2.48
CA ARG A 433 24.72 -4.83 2.40
C ARG A 433 23.54 -4.71 1.46
N ARG A 434 22.94 -3.53 1.32
CA ARG A 434 21.88 -3.27 0.34
C ARG A 434 22.33 -3.44 -1.09
N LEU A 435 23.57 -3.10 -1.40
CA LEU A 435 24.14 -3.37 -2.70
C LEU A 435 24.32 -4.88 -2.93
N MET A 436 24.72 -5.61 -1.89
CA MET A 436 24.90 -7.07 -1.97
C MET A 436 23.58 -7.79 -2.18
N ASP A 437 22.58 -7.52 -1.35
CA ASP A 437 21.19 -8.03 -1.48
C ASP A 437 20.19 -7.09 -0.83
N PRO A 438 19.47 -6.29 -1.63
CA PRO A 438 18.45 -5.36 -1.13
C PRO A 438 17.35 -6.02 -0.30
N LEU A 439 16.84 -7.17 -0.76
CA LEU A 439 15.78 -7.89 -0.07
C LEU A 439 16.22 -8.34 1.32
N ALA A 440 17.37 -9.01 1.41
CA ALA A 440 17.90 -9.55 2.66
C ALA A 440 18.16 -8.46 3.72
N GLU A 441 18.53 -7.27 3.30
CA GLU A 441 18.79 -6.16 4.22
C GLU A 441 17.52 -5.37 4.58
N LEU A 442 16.67 -5.05 3.60
CA LEU A 442 15.47 -4.23 3.83
C LEU A 442 14.41 -4.92 4.69
N VAL A 443 14.34 -6.24 4.70
CA VAL A 443 13.40 -6.97 5.59
C VAL A 443 13.72 -6.84 7.08
N LYS A 444 14.90 -6.32 7.44
CA LYS A 444 15.28 -6.07 8.84
C LYS A 444 14.60 -4.85 9.46
N ILE A 445 14.05 -3.97 8.64
CA ILE A 445 13.32 -2.78 9.06
C ILE A 445 11.84 -2.93 8.77
N GLU A 446 11.02 -2.24 9.55
CA GLU A 446 9.58 -2.22 9.32
C GLU A 446 9.28 -1.57 7.96
N ALA A 447 8.47 -2.23 7.12
CA ALA A 447 8.24 -1.81 5.74
C ALA A 447 7.73 -0.36 5.62
N LYS A 448 6.89 0.09 6.55
CA LYS A 448 6.43 1.50 6.60
C LYS A 448 7.54 2.52 6.89
N SER A 449 8.71 2.08 7.34
CA SER A 449 9.86 2.94 7.59
C SER A 449 10.75 3.11 6.37
N ILE A 450 10.46 2.38 5.29
CA ILE A 450 11.10 2.55 3.99
C ILE A 450 10.37 3.68 3.26
N GLY A 451 11.08 4.64 2.71
CA GLY A 451 10.50 5.73 1.93
C GLY A 451 9.97 5.24 0.58
N VAL A 452 8.65 5.08 0.46
CA VAL A 452 7.99 4.55 -0.74
C VAL A 452 7.05 5.55 -1.42
N GLY A 453 6.86 6.75 -0.82
CA GLY A 453 6.05 7.79 -1.45
C GLY A 453 5.83 9.04 -0.59
N GLN A 454 5.52 10.15 -1.27
CA GLN A 454 5.42 11.48 -0.67
C GLN A 454 4.32 11.61 0.40
N TYR A 455 3.20 10.90 0.24
CA TYR A 455 2.03 10.96 1.13
C TYR A 455 1.90 9.74 2.05
N GLN A 456 2.98 9.01 2.25
CA GLN A 456 2.98 7.77 3.03
C GLN A 456 2.45 7.95 4.46
N HIS A 457 2.66 9.10 5.08
CA HIS A 457 2.21 9.42 6.44
C HIS A 457 0.77 9.94 6.51
N ASP A 458 0.14 10.25 5.38
CA ASP A 458 -1.20 10.85 5.31
C ASP A 458 -2.31 9.83 5.05
N VAL A 459 -1.96 8.62 4.62
CA VAL A 459 -2.90 7.53 4.37
C VAL A 459 -3.21 6.77 5.66
N ASP A 460 -4.24 5.92 5.62
CA ASP A 460 -4.55 5.01 6.73
C ASP A 460 -3.33 4.12 7.06
N GLN A 461 -2.78 4.28 8.26
CA GLN A 461 -1.54 3.60 8.67
C GLN A 461 -1.73 2.10 8.91
N THR A 462 -2.95 1.66 9.23
CA THR A 462 -3.26 0.24 9.44
C THR A 462 -3.35 -0.47 8.08
N ALA A 463 -4.07 0.12 7.13
CA ALA A 463 -4.16 -0.37 5.77
C ALA A 463 -2.79 -0.36 5.07
N LEU A 464 -2.02 0.71 5.24
CA LEU A 464 -0.65 0.81 4.73
C LEU A 464 0.24 -0.32 5.25
N LYS A 465 0.28 -0.50 6.58
CA LYS A 465 1.08 -1.55 7.19
C LYS A 465 0.72 -2.93 6.65
N LYS A 466 -0.58 -3.26 6.62
CA LYS A 466 -1.07 -4.54 6.09
C LYS A 466 -0.63 -4.77 4.63
N SER A 467 -0.79 -3.76 3.77
CA SER A 467 -0.42 -3.85 2.36
C SER A 467 1.09 -4.01 2.15
N LEU A 468 1.90 -3.24 2.90
CA LEU A 468 3.36 -3.32 2.80
C LEU A 468 3.89 -4.65 3.34
N ASP A 469 3.38 -5.15 4.47
CA ASP A 469 3.77 -6.45 5.04
C ASP A 469 3.44 -7.60 4.07
N MET A 470 2.26 -7.58 3.43
CA MET A 470 1.91 -8.53 2.37
C MET A 470 2.85 -8.45 1.17
N THR A 471 3.28 -7.25 0.80
CA THR A 471 4.24 -7.05 -0.30
C THR A 471 5.59 -7.65 0.04
N VAL A 472 6.09 -7.47 1.26
CA VAL A 472 7.36 -8.09 1.72
C VAL A 472 7.24 -9.62 1.66
N GLU A 473 6.17 -10.18 2.21
CA GLU A 473 5.92 -11.62 2.21
C GLU A 473 5.89 -12.18 0.78
N SER A 474 5.16 -11.53 -0.13
CA SER A 474 5.11 -11.90 -1.55
C SER A 474 6.49 -11.87 -2.20
N CYS A 475 7.28 -10.81 -1.99
CA CYS A 475 8.63 -10.70 -2.55
C CYS A 475 9.57 -11.79 -2.04
N VAL A 476 9.60 -12.05 -0.75
CA VAL A 476 10.48 -13.06 -0.14
C VAL A 476 10.15 -14.47 -0.69
N ASN A 477 8.86 -14.80 -0.75
CA ASN A 477 8.44 -16.11 -1.25
C ASN A 477 8.64 -16.25 -2.77
N SER A 478 8.53 -15.16 -3.56
CA SER A 478 8.77 -15.20 -5.00
C SER A 478 10.23 -15.46 -5.37
N VAL A 479 11.16 -14.89 -4.60
CA VAL A 479 12.62 -15.09 -4.80
C VAL A 479 13.06 -16.46 -4.33
N GLY A 480 12.49 -16.97 -3.24
CA GLY A 480 12.98 -18.14 -2.53
C GLY A 480 14.22 -17.82 -1.70
N VAL A 481 14.46 -18.57 -0.66
CA VAL A 481 15.46 -18.23 0.35
C VAL A 481 16.41 -19.40 0.61
N ASN A 482 17.72 -19.13 0.63
CA ASN A 482 18.70 -20.13 1.02
C ASN A 482 18.59 -20.44 2.51
N LEU A 483 18.21 -21.67 2.83
CA LEU A 483 17.97 -22.14 4.20
C LEU A 483 19.22 -22.02 5.10
N ASN A 484 20.40 -22.20 4.52
CA ASN A 484 21.65 -22.23 5.28
C ASN A 484 22.27 -20.85 5.53
N THR A 485 21.90 -19.82 4.75
CA THR A 485 22.49 -18.48 4.86
C THR A 485 21.50 -17.41 5.32
N ALA A 486 20.19 -17.66 5.20
CA ALA A 486 19.18 -16.66 5.51
C ALA A 486 19.17 -16.24 6.97
N SER A 487 18.97 -14.95 7.21
CA SER A 487 18.74 -14.41 8.55
C SER A 487 17.38 -14.86 9.11
N ARG A 488 17.23 -14.83 10.43
CA ARG A 488 15.90 -15.08 11.07
C ARG A 488 14.84 -14.12 10.54
N HIS A 489 15.22 -12.88 10.23
CA HIS A 489 14.30 -11.85 9.74
C HIS A 489 13.76 -12.19 8.36
N LEU A 490 14.62 -12.66 7.47
CA LEU A 490 14.21 -13.12 6.14
C LEU A 490 13.33 -14.37 6.22
N LEU A 491 13.72 -15.35 7.06
CA LEU A 491 12.96 -16.57 7.29
C LEU A 491 11.56 -16.31 7.87
N THR A 492 11.39 -15.26 8.67
CA THR A 492 10.09 -14.90 9.26
C THR A 492 9.01 -14.64 8.21
N TYR A 493 9.38 -14.15 7.03
CA TYR A 493 8.46 -13.87 5.92
C TYR A 493 8.21 -15.07 5.01
N ILE A 494 8.88 -16.20 5.23
CA ILE A 494 8.59 -17.44 4.50
C ILE A 494 7.23 -17.98 4.95
N SER A 495 6.43 -18.38 3.97
CA SER A 495 5.12 -18.98 4.18
C SER A 495 5.15 -20.03 5.29
N GLY A 496 4.30 -19.90 6.28
CA GLY A 496 4.13 -20.88 7.37
C GLY A 496 5.18 -20.86 8.48
N LEU A 497 6.23 -20.01 8.41
CA LEU A 497 7.27 -20.00 9.44
C LEU A 497 6.96 -19.06 10.62
N GLY A 498 6.88 -17.78 10.42
CA GLY A 498 6.77 -16.81 11.50
C GLY A 498 8.02 -16.72 12.39
N PRO A 499 8.06 -15.76 13.36
CA PRO A 499 9.27 -15.41 14.11
C PRO A 499 9.87 -16.56 14.93
N THR A 500 9.04 -17.37 15.57
CA THR A 500 9.49 -18.46 16.45
C THR A 500 10.14 -19.60 15.66
N LEU A 501 9.52 -20.04 14.56
CA LEU A 501 10.10 -21.11 13.73
C LEU A 501 11.34 -20.62 12.99
N ALA A 502 11.37 -19.37 12.53
CA ALA A 502 12.54 -18.74 11.93
C ALA A 502 13.74 -18.77 12.90
N GLN A 503 13.52 -18.42 14.16
CA GLN A 503 14.57 -18.50 15.19
C GLN A 503 15.01 -19.94 15.42
N ASN A 504 14.08 -20.88 15.59
CA ASN A 504 14.40 -22.30 15.80
C ASN A 504 15.21 -22.88 14.63
N ILE A 505 14.97 -22.47 13.41
CA ILE A 505 15.78 -22.89 12.24
C ILE A 505 17.21 -22.38 12.35
N VAL A 506 17.37 -21.10 12.73
CA VAL A 506 18.72 -20.51 12.92
C VAL A 506 19.48 -21.21 14.03
N ASP A 507 18.83 -21.45 15.17
CA ASP A 507 19.43 -22.15 16.31
C ASP A 507 19.81 -23.59 15.95
N TYR A 508 18.92 -24.32 15.28
CA TYR A 508 19.13 -25.69 14.86
C TYR A 508 20.38 -25.80 13.94
N ARG A 509 20.51 -24.92 12.94
CA ARG A 509 21.68 -24.96 12.06
C ARG A 509 22.97 -24.54 12.75
N ALA A 510 22.91 -23.67 13.76
CA ALA A 510 24.07 -23.32 14.56
C ALA A 510 24.57 -24.50 15.40
N GLU A 511 23.67 -25.32 15.92
CA GLU A 511 23.97 -26.50 16.75
C GLU A 511 24.34 -27.74 15.94
N ASN A 512 23.66 -27.97 14.80
CA ASN A 512 23.74 -29.23 14.04
C ASN A 512 24.46 -29.11 12.69
N GLY A 513 24.88 -27.88 12.32
CA GLY A 513 25.49 -27.61 11.03
C GLY A 513 24.46 -27.32 9.93
N ALA A 514 24.94 -27.15 8.71
CA ALA A 514 24.12 -26.83 7.54
C ALA A 514 23.12 -27.95 7.20
N PHE A 515 21.91 -27.57 6.82
CA PHE A 515 20.92 -28.52 6.28
C PHE A 515 21.41 -29.13 4.96
N THR A 516 21.29 -30.42 4.81
CA THR A 516 21.63 -31.17 3.58
C THR A 516 20.39 -31.58 2.80
N SER A 517 19.21 -31.52 3.39
CA SER A 517 17.93 -31.79 2.76
C SER A 517 16.78 -31.01 3.41
N ARG A 518 15.72 -30.75 2.62
CA ARG A 518 14.49 -30.14 3.15
C ARG A 518 13.81 -30.98 4.23
N LYS A 519 13.94 -32.34 4.15
CA LYS A 519 13.38 -33.23 5.16
C LYS A 519 13.94 -33.01 6.56
N GLU A 520 15.16 -32.49 6.68
CA GLU A 520 15.76 -32.19 7.98
C GLU A 520 15.04 -31.06 8.73
N LEU A 521 14.27 -30.21 8.03
CA LEU A 521 13.41 -29.21 8.68
C LEU A 521 12.43 -29.84 9.68
N MET A 522 11.99 -31.07 9.45
CA MET A 522 11.11 -31.79 10.39
C MET A 522 11.76 -32.10 11.76
N LYS A 523 13.08 -31.97 11.87
CA LYS A 523 13.83 -32.12 13.13
C LYS A 523 13.92 -30.81 13.93
N VAL A 524 13.56 -29.69 13.29
CA VAL A 524 13.58 -28.37 13.96
C VAL A 524 12.48 -28.33 15.02
N PRO A 525 12.76 -27.84 16.24
CA PRO A 525 11.75 -27.73 17.29
C PRO A 525 10.51 -26.94 16.83
N ARG A 526 9.32 -27.47 17.14
CA ARG A 526 8.00 -26.94 16.76
C ARG A 526 7.69 -26.95 15.24
N MET A 527 8.51 -27.54 14.42
CA MET A 527 8.20 -27.74 13.00
C MET A 527 7.18 -28.88 12.86
N GLY A 528 5.91 -28.52 12.66
CA GLY A 528 4.85 -29.48 12.38
C GLY A 528 4.69 -29.73 10.88
N ALA A 529 3.96 -30.81 10.53
CA ALA A 529 3.71 -31.19 9.14
C ALA A 529 3.12 -30.04 8.29
N LYS A 530 2.21 -29.26 8.88
CA LYS A 530 1.58 -28.12 8.22
C LYS A 530 2.55 -26.98 7.95
N ALA A 531 3.41 -26.62 8.90
CA ALA A 531 4.42 -25.60 8.71
C ALA A 531 5.44 -26.03 7.65
N PHE A 532 5.85 -27.30 7.67
CA PHE A 532 6.71 -27.87 6.65
C PHE A 532 6.07 -27.81 5.25
N GLU A 533 4.81 -28.22 5.11
CA GLU A 533 4.07 -28.11 3.86
C GLU A 533 4.07 -26.68 3.32
N GLN A 534 3.81 -25.70 4.19
CA GLN A 534 3.74 -24.29 3.78
C GLN A 534 5.10 -23.70 3.36
N CYS A 535 6.20 -24.09 4.02
CA CYS A 535 7.49 -23.42 3.84
C CYS A 535 8.44 -24.13 2.89
N ALA A 536 8.37 -25.47 2.78
CA ALA A 536 9.41 -26.27 2.13
C ALA A 536 9.69 -25.87 0.68
N GLY A 537 8.66 -25.53 -0.10
CA GLY A 537 8.81 -25.14 -1.50
C GLY A 537 9.50 -23.77 -1.70
N PHE A 538 9.56 -22.92 -0.67
CA PHE A 538 10.17 -21.58 -0.72
C PHE A 538 11.61 -21.55 -0.20
N LEU A 539 12.08 -22.63 0.42
CA LEU A 539 13.44 -22.76 0.96
C LEU A 539 14.34 -23.50 -0.03
N ARG A 540 15.57 -23.03 -0.20
CA ARG A 540 16.55 -23.56 -1.13
C ARG A 540 17.77 -24.05 -0.38
N ILE A 541 18.33 -25.18 -0.84
CA ILE A 541 19.59 -25.74 -0.35
C ILE A 541 20.48 -26.01 -1.57
N PRO A 542 21.40 -25.09 -1.94
CA PRO A 542 22.21 -25.19 -3.15
C PRO A 542 23.02 -26.48 -3.27
N ASP A 543 23.56 -26.97 -2.16
CA ASP A 543 24.43 -28.16 -2.09
C ASP A 543 23.69 -29.38 -1.54
N ALA A 544 22.37 -29.48 -1.77
CA ALA A 544 21.55 -30.58 -1.28
C ALA A 544 21.86 -31.87 -1.97
N LYS A 545 21.65 -33.01 -1.24
CA LYS A 545 21.74 -34.37 -1.81
C LYS A 545 20.73 -34.64 -2.92
N ASN A 546 19.51 -34.08 -2.77
CA ASN A 546 18.50 -34.09 -3.80
C ASN A 546 18.51 -32.73 -4.54
N PRO A 547 18.80 -32.68 -5.83
CA PRO A 547 18.86 -31.43 -6.59
C PRO A 547 17.54 -30.68 -6.61
N LEU A 548 16.39 -31.32 -6.37
CA LEU A 548 15.09 -30.67 -6.23
C LEU A 548 14.98 -29.77 -4.98
N ASP A 549 15.81 -30.03 -3.96
CA ASP A 549 15.86 -29.16 -2.77
C ASP A 549 16.45 -27.79 -3.06
N ASN A 550 17.09 -27.59 -4.20
CA ASN A 550 17.51 -26.28 -4.72
C ASN A 550 16.56 -25.74 -5.81
N SER A 551 15.31 -26.12 -5.78
CA SER A 551 14.32 -25.70 -6.77
C SER A 551 13.04 -25.18 -6.11
N ALA A 552 12.11 -24.61 -6.88
CA ALA A 552 10.77 -24.27 -6.40
C ALA A 552 9.79 -25.43 -6.46
N VAL A 553 10.23 -26.63 -6.86
CA VAL A 553 9.38 -27.82 -6.84
C VAL A 553 9.06 -28.19 -5.40
N HIS A 554 7.77 -28.33 -5.11
CA HIS A 554 7.32 -28.71 -3.77
C HIS A 554 7.65 -30.18 -3.48
N PRO A 555 8.04 -30.53 -2.23
CA PRO A 555 8.37 -31.93 -1.88
C PRO A 555 7.27 -32.94 -2.17
N GLU A 556 6.00 -32.56 -2.11
CA GLU A 556 4.87 -33.45 -2.46
C GLU A 556 4.86 -33.87 -3.94
N SER A 557 5.54 -33.10 -4.82
CA SER A 557 5.64 -33.36 -6.25
C SER A 557 6.93 -34.10 -6.64
N TYR A 558 7.82 -34.43 -5.70
CA TYR A 558 9.08 -35.13 -6.02
C TYR A 558 8.86 -36.47 -6.68
N ALA A 559 7.86 -37.23 -6.19
CA ALA A 559 7.53 -38.52 -6.76
C ALA A 559 7.15 -38.46 -8.26
N VAL A 560 6.50 -37.40 -8.68
CA VAL A 560 6.15 -37.16 -10.09
C VAL A 560 7.40 -36.93 -10.94
N VAL A 561 8.33 -36.10 -10.45
CA VAL A 561 9.61 -35.81 -11.13
C VAL A 561 10.47 -37.08 -11.22
N GLU A 562 10.54 -37.87 -10.16
CA GLU A 562 11.24 -39.16 -10.13
C GLU A 562 10.61 -40.18 -11.10
N HIS A 563 9.28 -40.17 -11.22
CA HIS A 563 8.57 -41.03 -12.21
C HIS A 563 8.91 -40.60 -13.64
N ILE A 564 8.90 -39.27 -13.93
CA ILE A 564 9.31 -38.74 -15.23
C ILE A 564 10.76 -39.18 -15.56
N ALA A 565 11.68 -39.02 -14.61
CA ALA A 565 13.08 -39.41 -14.79
C ALA A 565 13.23 -40.91 -15.10
N LYS A 566 12.47 -41.77 -14.40
CA LYS A 566 12.46 -43.18 -14.62
C LYS A 566 11.95 -43.56 -16.01
N ASP A 567 10.86 -42.95 -16.47
CA ASP A 567 10.29 -43.19 -17.79
C ASP A 567 11.24 -42.74 -18.90
N MET A 568 11.93 -41.60 -18.68
CA MET A 568 12.96 -41.11 -19.60
C MET A 568 14.30 -41.83 -19.46
N LYS A 569 14.40 -42.83 -18.57
CA LYS A 569 15.62 -43.61 -18.28
C LYS A 569 16.84 -42.77 -17.96
N CYS A 570 16.64 -41.74 -17.18
CA CYS A 570 17.68 -40.79 -16.76
C CYS A 570 17.58 -40.44 -15.28
N SER A 571 18.55 -39.72 -14.74
CA SER A 571 18.49 -39.17 -13.38
C SER A 571 17.71 -37.84 -13.35
N VAL A 572 17.31 -37.42 -12.15
CA VAL A 572 16.73 -36.07 -11.95
C VAL A 572 17.72 -34.99 -12.34
N GLU A 573 19.02 -35.19 -12.08
CA GLU A 573 20.07 -34.27 -12.53
C GLU A 573 20.15 -34.15 -14.05
N ASP A 574 19.97 -35.27 -14.78
CA ASP A 574 19.94 -35.24 -16.23
C ASP A 574 18.73 -34.48 -16.77
N LEU A 575 17.56 -34.63 -16.12
CA LEU A 575 16.38 -33.82 -16.45
C LEU A 575 16.66 -32.33 -16.31
N ILE A 576 17.41 -31.90 -15.28
CA ILE A 576 17.78 -30.52 -15.03
C ILE A 576 18.80 -30.03 -16.07
N LYS A 577 19.82 -30.83 -16.37
CA LYS A 577 20.95 -30.40 -17.21
C LYS A 577 20.66 -30.49 -18.71
N ASN A 578 19.83 -31.45 -19.16
CA ASN A 578 19.64 -31.76 -20.57
C ASN A 578 18.29 -31.25 -21.10
N LYS A 579 18.35 -30.21 -21.94
CA LYS A 579 17.16 -29.61 -22.59
C LYS A 579 16.50 -30.59 -23.57
N GLU A 580 17.26 -31.44 -24.25
CA GLU A 580 16.74 -32.37 -25.25
C GLU A 580 15.86 -33.43 -24.58
N ILE A 581 16.25 -33.95 -23.41
CA ILE A 581 15.44 -34.89 -22.64
C ILE A 581 14.14 -34.20 -22.22
N ARG A 582 14.20 -33.00 -21.70
CA ARG A 582 13.00 -32.26 -21.27
C ARG A 582 12.02 -32.01 -22.44
N SER A 583 12.53 -31.69 -23.62
CA SER A 583 11.68 -31.42 -24.80
C SER A 583 10.88 -32.63 -25.29
N GLN A 584 11.27 -33.84 -24.89
CA GLN A 584 10.60 -35.13 -25.27
C GLN A 584 9.51 -35.53 -24.25
N ILE A 585 9.39 -34.79 -23.13
CA ILE A 585 8.44 -35.12 -22.07
C ILE A 585 7.04 -34.69 -22.48
N ASP A 586 6.12 -35.63 -22.56
CA ASP A 586 4.69 -35.34 -22.69
C ASP A 586 4.07 -35.24 -21.29
N ILE A 587 3.96 -33.99 -20.79
CA ILE A 587 3.47 -33.73 -19.44
C ILE A 587 2.03 -34.18 -19.18
N GLN A 588 1.22 -34.33 -20.24
CA GLN A 588 -0.18 -34.78 -20.10
C GLN A 588 -0.29 -36.20 -19.55
N LYS A 589 0.73 -37.05 -19.79
CA LYS A 589 0.77 -38.41 -19.26
C LYS A 589 0.89 -38.51 -17.74
N TYR A 590 1.34 -37.43 -17.11
CA TYR A 590 1.62 -37.39 -15.66
C TYR A 590 0.55 -36.64 -14.87
N VAL A 591 -0.53 -36.22 -15.53
CA VAL A 591 -1.68 -35.59 -14.85
C VAL A 591 -2.37 -36.64 -13.98
N THR A 592 -2.58 -36.29 -12.72
CA THR A 592 -3.27 -37.09 -11.71
C THR A 592 -4.32 -36.22 -10.98
N ASP A 593 -5.17 -36.84 -10.16
CA ASP A 593 -6.14 -36.08 -9.33
C ASP A 593 -5.49 -35.07 -8.37
N LYS A 594 -4.22 -35.27 -8.03
CA LYS A 594 -3.45 -34.39 -7.11
C LYS A 594 -2.53 -33.41 -7.81
N VAL A 595 -2.05 -33.73 -9.01
CA VAL A 595 -1.10 -32.92 -9.77
C VAL A 595 -1.67 -32.69 -11.16
N GLY A 596 -2.16 -31.48 -11.38
CA GLY A 596 -2.74 -31.08 -12.66
C GLY A 596 -1.72 -30.50 -13.63
N LEU A 597 -2.22 -30.09 -14.80
CA LEU A 597 -1.39 -29.52 -15.85
C LEU A 597 -0.68 -28.21 -15.42
N PRO A 598 -1.31 -27.28 -14.65
CA PRO A 598 -0.61 -26.10 -14.16
C PRO A 598 0.61 -26.40 -13.30
N THR A 599 0.49 -27.33 -12.36
CA THR A 599 1.63 -27.76 -11.52
C THR A 599 2.72 -28.45 -12.34
N LEU A 600 2.36 -29.29 -13.31
CA LEU A 600 3.35 -29.93 -14.19
C LEU A 600 4.08 -28.92 -15.07
N THR A 601 3.41 -27.92 -15.57
CA THR A 601 4.02 -26.83 -16.33
C THR A 601 5.03 -26.07 -15.46
N ASP A 602 4.65 -25.68 -14.24
CA ASP A 602 5.55 -25.02 -13.28
C ASP A 602 6.77 -25.90 -12.95
N ILE A 603 6.59 -27.21 -12.79
CA ILE A 603 7.68 -28.15 -12.56
C ILE A 603 8.64 -28.15 -13.74
N MET A 604 8.15 -28.21 -14.97
CA MET A 604 8.99 -28.21 -16.16
C MET A 604 9.78 -26.92 -16.33
N GLU A 605 9.16 -25.77 -16.06
CA GLU A 605 9.84 -24.47 -16.06
C GLU A 605 10.94 -24.41 -15.00
N GLU A 606 10.67 -24.95 -13.82
CA GLU A 606 11.63 -24.97 -12.72
C GLU A 606 12.79 -25.95 -12.98
N LEU A 607 12.55 -27.07 -13.63
CA LEU A 607 13.61 -27.99 -14.05
C LEU A 607 14.51 -27.39 -15.13
N GLU A 608 13.99 -26.47 -15.94
CA GLU A 608 14.81 -25.75 -16.94
C GLU A 608 15.83 -24.81 -16.27
N LYS A 609 15.44 -24.15 -15.19
CA LYS A 609 16.25 -23.16 -14.49
C LYS A 609 16.04 -23.27 -12.97
N PRO A 610 16.51 -24.35 -12.34
CA PRO A 610 16.24 -24.60 -10.93
C PRO A 610 16.84 -23.50 -10.04
N GLY A 611 16.06 -23.07 -9.06
CA GLY A 611 16.48 -22.07 -8.08
C GLY A 611 16.84 -20.71 -8.66
N ARG A 612 16.34 -20.38 -9.86
CA ARG A 612 16.61 -19.08 -10.50
C ARG A 612 16.07 -17.94 -9.64
N ASP A 613 16.95 -17.00 -9.31
CA ASP A 613 16.54 -15.72 -8.77
C ASP A 613 15.82 -14.93 -9.88
N PRO A 614 14.55 -14.49 -9.67
CA PRO A 614 13.80 -13.73 -10.67
C PRO A 614 14.33 -12.32 -10.88
N ARG A 615 15.19 -11.81 -9.97
CA ARG A 615 15.76 -10.47 -10.04
C ARG A 615 16.77 -10.38 -11.19
N GLN A 616 16.79 -9.22 -11.84
CA GLN A 616 17.71 -8.97 -12.95
C GLN A 616 19.15 -8.78 -12.47
N ALA A 617 20.13 -8.88 -13.37
CA ALA A 617 21.52 -8.54 -13.06
C ALA A 617 21.68 -7.02 -12.91
N ILE A 618 22.52 -6.60 -11.96
CA ILE A 618 22.81 -5.18 -11.72
C ILE A 618 23.56 -4.57 -12.92
N LYS A 619 23.21 -3.34 -13.29
CA LYS A 619 23.88 -2.57 -14.34
C LYS A 619 24.48 -1.29 -13.76
N VAL A 620 25.69 -0.95 -14.15
CA VAL A 620 26.33 0.31 -13.79
C VAL A 620 25.69 1.45 -14.58
N PHE A 621 25.42 2.57 -13.94
CA PHE A 621 24.82 3.78 -14.51
C PHE A 621 25.72 5.00 -14.27
N GLU A 622 25.81 5.90 -15.25
CA GLU A 622 26.55 7.14 -15.12
C GLU A 622 25.67 8.33 -15.57
N PHE A 623 25.58 9.35 -14.71
CA PHE A 623 24.96 10.63 -15.05
C PHE A 623 25.77 11.45 -16.05
N ASP A 624 25.13 12.44 -16.69
CA ASP A 624 25.86 13.38 -17.53
C ASP A 624 26.80 14.26 -16.69
N LYS A 625 28.08 14.22 -17.00
CA LYS A 625 29.14 14.91 -16.26
C LYS A 625 29.08 16.44 -16.38
N ASN A 626 28.38 16.96 -17.38
CA ASN A 626 28.28 18.39 -17.68
C ASN A 626 27.10 19.07 -16.98
N VAL A 627 26.18 18.31 -16.38
CA VAL A 627 24.98 18.81 -15.72
C VAL A 627 25.13 18.60 -14.21
N LYS A 628 25.27 19.70 -13.46
CA LYS A 628 25.48 19.69 -12.01
C LYS A 628 24.42 20.45 -11.23
N THR A 629 23.78 21.42 -11.85
CA THR A 629 22.76 22.27 -11.26
C THR A 629 21.60 22.50 -12.21
N ILE A 630 20.48 23.01 -11.70
CA ILE A 630 19.31 23.36 -12.52
C ILE A 630 19.63 24.44 -13.57
N ASP A 631 20.67 25.24 -13.32
CA ASP A 631 21.09 26.32 -14.25
C ASP A 631 21.82 25.78 -15.47
N ASP A 632 22.41 24.60 -15.39
CA ASP A 632 23.04 23.91 -16.50
C ASP A 632 22.03 23.30 -17.47
N LEU A 633 20.76 23.16 -17.05
CA LEU A 633 19.69 22.60 -17.87
C LEU A 633 19.17 23.57 -18.92
N LYS A 634 18.92 23.04 -20.12
CA LYS A 634 18.26 23.72 -21.22
C LYS A 634 17.12 22.86 -21.76
N GLU A 635 16.04 23.51 -22.17
CA GLU A 635 14.95 22.81 -22.88
C GLU A 635 15.48 22.10 -24.12
N GLY A 636 15.01 20.89 -24.35
CA GLY A 636 15.47 20.02 -25.44
C GLY A 636 16.67 19.13 -25.12
N MET A 637 17.36 19.31 -23.98
CA MET A 637 18.44 18.41 -23.56
C MET A 637 17.91 17.01 -23.29
N VAL A 638 18.61 16.00 -23.82
CA VAL A 638 18.38 14.58 -23.51
C VAL A 638 19.45 14.12 -22.54
N LEU A 639 18.98 13.60 -21.39
CA LEU A 639 19.84 13.25 -20.26
C LEU A 639 19.55 11.83 -19.78
N PRO A 640 20.58 11.08 -19.37
CA PRO A 640 20.39 9.86 -18.64
C PRO A 640 19.87 10.18 -17.22
N GLY A 641 18.90 9.41 -16.76
CA GLY A 641 18.33 9.60 -15.44
C GLY A 641 17.92 8.29 -14.76
N ILE A 642 17.68 8.38 -13.47
CA ILE A 642 17.20 7.26 -12.65
C ILE A 642 15.83 7.64 -12.09
N VAL A 643 14.85 6.76 -12.23
CA VAL A 643 13.52 6.92 -11.61
C VAL A 643 13.65 6.80 -10.10
N THR A 644 13.33 7.88 -9.38
CA THR A 644 13.45 7.94 -7.91
C THR A 644 12.13 7.71 -7.18
N ASN A 645 11.02 8.08 -7.80
CA ASN A 645 9.68 7.90 -7.23
C ASN A 645 8.63 7.78 -8.33
N ILE A 646 7.58 7.02 -8.07
CA ILE A 646 6.45 6.84 -8.98
C ILE A 646 5.17 7.24 -8.24
N THR A 647 4.32 7.99 -8.94
CA THR A 647 3.01 8.45 -8.47
C THR A 647 1.96 8.20 -9.54
N ASN A 648 0.68 8.31 -9.21
CA ASN A 648 -0.41 8.12 -10.19
C ASN A 648 -0.38 9.12 -11.37
N PHE A 649 0.27 10.27 -11.19
CA PHE A 649 0.36 11.31 -12.23
C PHE A 649 1.67 11.29 -13.01
N GLY A 650 2.60 10.38 -12.69
CA GLY A 650 3.87 10.24 -13.39
C GLY A 650 5.00 9.76 -12.50
N CYS A 651 6.23 9.94 -12.95
CA CYS A 651 7.41 9.58 -12.17
C CYS A 651 8.38 10.76 -12.01
N PHE A 652 9.15 10.71 -10.93
CA PHE A 652 10.26 11.62 -10.69
C PHE A 652 11.56 10.97 -11.12
N VAL A 653 12.39 11.73 -11.83
CA VAL A 653 13.66 11.27 -12.40
C VAL A 653 14.80 12.15 -11.89
N ASP A 654 15.78 11.53 -11.29
CA ASP A 654 17.07 12.16 -10.97
C ASP A 654 17.96 12.13 -12.22
N VAL A 655 18.41 13.29 -12.65
CA VAL A 655 19.31 13.46 -13.80
C VAL A 655 20.71 13.93 -13.39
N GLY A 656 21.06 13.70 -12.13
CA GLY A 656 22.38 14.10 -11.60
C GLY A 656 22.42 15.51 -10.99
N ILE A 657 21.28 16.16 -10.73
CA ILE A 657 21.19 17.45 -10.04
C ILE A 657 20.36 17.34 -8.77
N LYS A 658 20.37 18.37 -7.92
CA LYS A 658 19.69 18.35 -6.61
C LYS A 658 18.17 18.17 -6.73
N GLU A 659 17.58 18.74 -7.76
CA GLU A 659 16.15 18.73 -8.02
C GLU A 659 15.77 17.59 -8.98
N ASN A 660 14.79 16.77 -8.60
CA ASN A 660 14.26 15.73 -9.47
C ASN A 660 13.31 16.33 -10.51
N GLY A 661 13.40 15.86 -11.75
CA GLY A 661 12.47 16.22 -12.80
C GLY A 661 11.22 15.37 -12.79
N LEU A 662 10.08 15.95 -13.12
CA LEU A 662 8.81 15.24 -13.26
C LEU A 662 8.57 14.84 -14.71
N VAL A 663 8.35 13.56 -14.95
CA VAL A 663 7.77 13.02 -16.18
C VAL A 663 6.31 12.72 -15.91
N HIS A 664 5.41 13.56 -16.44
CA HIS A 664 3.97 13.36 -16.29
C HIS A 664 3.52 12.06 -16.97
N VAL A 665 2.44 11.42 -16.50
CA VAL A 665 1.94 10.15 -17.05
C VAL A 665 1.73 10.19 -18.57
N SER A 666 1.30 11.31 -19.14
CA SER A 666 1.15 11.51 -20.58
C SER A 666 2.48 11.66 -21.34
N GLN A 667 3.60 11.76 -20.65
CA GLN A 667 4.94 11.94 -21.18
C GLN A 667 5.83 10.69 -20.98
N LEU A 668 5.28 9.61 -20.42
CA LEU A 668 5.99 8.34 -20.21
C LEU A 668 6.17 7.58 -21.53
N CYS A 669 5.11 7.46 -22.33
CA CYS A 669 5.12 6.83 -23.64
C CYS A 669 3.99 7.37 -24.52
N ARG A 670 3.98 6.98 -25.81
CA ARG A 670 2.97 7.45 -26.79
C ARG A 670 1.58 6.82 -26.60
N GLN A 671 1.49 5.72 -25.86
CA GLN A 671 0.22 5.06 -25.57
C GLN A 671 -0.41 5.63 -24.28
N PHE A 672 -1.73 5.52 -24.17
CA PHE A 672 -2.41 5.91 -22.94
C PHE A 672 -2.00 5.00 -21.79
N VAL A 673 -1.50 5.59 -20.72
CA VAL A 673 -1.06 4.91 -19.50
C VAL A 673 -2.00 5.29 -18.38
N SER A 674 -2.70 4.32 -17.82
CA SER A 674 -3.54 4.49 -16.62
C SER A 674 -2.74 4.33 -15.33
N ASP A 675 -1.71 3.50 -15.35
CA ASP A 675 -0.84 3.21 -14.22
C ASP A 675 0.64 3.32 -14.62
N PRO A 676 1.36 4.35 -14.14
CA PRO A 676 2.78 4.55 -14.44
C PRO A 676 3.68 3.36 -14.11
N THR A 677 3.32 2.52 -13.12
CA THR A 677 4.12 1.36 -12.71
C THR A 677 4.19 0.27 -13.79
N THR A 678 3.29 0.30 -14.77
CA THR A 678 3.31 -0.61 -15.93
C THR A 678 4.37 -0.23 -16.97
N VAL A 679 4.88 1.01 -16.93
CA VAL A 679 5.83 1.56 -17.92
C VAL A 679 7.20 1.78 -17.31
N VAL A 680 7.26 2.23 -16.06
CA VAL A 680 8.50 2.55 -15.35
C VAL A 680 8.60 1.87 -14.01
N SER A 681 9.83 1.63 -13.57
CA SER A 681 10.16 1.04 -12.27
C SER A 681 11.09 1.96 -11.48
N ILE A 682 10.98 1.93 -10.15
CA ILE A 682 11.92 2.65 -9.27
C ILE A 682 13.34 2.13 -9.55
N HIS A 683 14.31 3.05 -9.54
CA HIS A 683 15.70 2.83 -9.92
C HIS A 683 15.92 2.37 -11.37
N GLN A 684 14.90 2.43 -12.22
CA GLN A 684 15.06 2.20 -13.65
C GLN A 684 15.92 3.31 -14.26
N HIS A 685 16.90 2.91 -15.06
CA HIS A 685 17.68 3.82 -15.88
C HIS A 685 16.87 4.21 -17.11
N VAL A 686 16.70 5.50 -17.31
CA VAL A 686 15.88 6.07 -18.39
C VAL A 686 16.61 7.16 -19.13
N GLN A 687 16.20 7.44 -20.35
CA GLN A 687 16.58 8.65 -21.08
C GLN A 687 15.41 9.61 -21.03
N VAL A 688 15.66 10.83 -20.61
CA VAL A 688 14.63 11.87 -20.52
C VAL A 688 15.06 13.13 -21.26
N LYS A 689 14.08 13.79 -21.89
CA LYS A 689 14.27 15.08 -22.55
C LYS A 689 13.63 16.17 -21.71
N VAL A 690 14.35 17.23 -21.44
CA VAL A 690 13.84 18.39 -20.69
C VAL A 690 12.86 19.16 -21.58
N ILE A 691 11.62 19.39 -21.11
CA ILE A 691 10.56 20.10 -21.84
C ILE A 691 10.14 21.41 -21.17
N GLY A 692 10.57 21.68 -19.94
CA GLY A 692 10.32 22.95 -19.28
C GLY A 692 11.08 23.06 -17.97
N ILE A 693 11.52 24.29 -17.64
CA ILE A 693 12.30 24.58 -16.43
C ILE A 693 11.70 25.81 -15.75
N ASP A 694 11.16 25.60 -14.53
CA ASP A 694 10.74 26.67 -13.63
C ASP A 694 11.82 26.87 -12.54
N ARG A 695 12.69 27.85 -12.75
CA ARG A 695 13.82 28.12 -11.84
C ARG A 695 13.37 28.72 -10.51
N GLU A 696 12.29 29.50 -10.50
CA GLU A 696 11.77 30.10 -9.26
C GLU A 696 11.19 29.03 -8.32
N ARG A 697 10.45 28.09 -8.88
CA ARG A 697 9.84 26.99 -8.13
C ARG A 697 10.71 25.75 -8.05
N LYS A 698 11.89 25.76 -8.69
CA LYS A 698 12.80 24.62 -8.81
C LYS A 698 12.11 23.36 -9.35
N ARG A 699 11.27 23.51 -10.36
CA ARG A 699 10.53 22.43 -11.01
C ARG A 699 11.08 22.20 -12.43
N ILE A 700 11.26 20.94 -12.76
CA ILE A 700 11.74 20.52 -14.07
C ILE A 700 10.72 19.55 -14.66
N SER A 701 10.22 19.87 -15.83
CA SER A 701 9.32 19.00 -16.59
C SER A 701 10.10 18.25 -17.66
N MET A 702 9.88 16.96 -17.74
CA MET A 702 10.62 16.06 -18.62
C MET A 702 9.68 15.13 -19.39
N THR A 703 10.16 14.55 -20.49
CA THR A 703 9.48 13.52 -21.26
C THR A 703 10.40 12.33 -21.53
N MET A 704 9.85 11.12 -21.53
CA MET A 704 10.52 9.90 -21.98
C MET A 704 10.23 9.61 -23.45
N ILE A 705 9.35 10.39 -24.09
CA ILE A 705 9.07 10.30 -25.52
C ILE A 705 10.19 11.04 -26.24
N LEU A 706 11.19 10.29 -26.65
CA LEU A 706 12.29 10.74 -27.49
C LEU A 706 11.84 10.56 -28.95
N ASP A 707 11.89 11.59 -29.76
CA ASP A 707 11.42 11.63 -31.16
C ASP A 707 11.93 10.51 -32.03
#